data_dcd5d71645872a575fe8e081ffabb17d
#
_entry.id   dcd5d71645872a575fe8e081ffabb17d
#
_cell.length_a   1.000
_cell.length_b   1.000
_cell.length_c   1.000
_cell.angle_alpha   90.00
_cell.angle_beta   90.00
_cell.angle_gamma   90.00
#
_symmetry.space_group_name_H-M   'P 1'
#
loop_
_entity.id
_entity.type
_entity.pdbx_description
1 polymer ?
#
loop_
_entity_poly.entity_id
_entity_poly.type
_entity_poly.pdbx_seq_one_letter_code
_entity_poly.pdbx_strand_id
1 'polypeptide(L)'
;MPMKIPSIHTILGALLVIAHSAQAGTQVSISGTHWNINGTPANAGTSAEGLLMNVRMVNATFEDRDKPDFDAAANADRFIAMIPDYAAHGVNAFTLCLQGGMPGYEGAVNSAFEADGSLRPDYLRRVERVIRACDQHGVVVILGLYYQRQSKILRDEAAVRSGVVNAVRWVQSSGFTNVLVELANEYPHPGFAHPIIREAKGQASLIRLAKETAPELLFTASGLGDGKMDKEVAEASDFLTPHWNGTRVEDIPARIAALKSFGKPIVCNEDDKSGESAVAAMRASVTNGCGYGLMLVQHNQTLPFQFDGGKDDAVFYPALKAVAVSTTNYYPMPESQGGWRTLDTAEDIQRIGGMDPGKLEGLRDWLLKSDNRDFAATVIRNGWIVLEVERGNSAQTDSRRVASVSKAVCATVLAIASEQSQQGTLPRKMRFEDKAFDFIPWAQPLSDPRKAEITVKQLLNHTSGICPEAMGAPNDGSWEYILGHSGDKRTEALAFDPGSGCGYSTHALAHAALVCETVTGMPYDQFAIEALFKPLGIEHWWFQFYEGGEKYGRHPSHGLGMPSRDLARIGWCMLNDGQWSNGGNGSGGEQQVIPKWFVEQTASATHSVTSPEMRWQLNPAVFSHGWELPANHDPKSGRSGEGIPADARSKPGSGGQLIAFVPSLNLVIARQTGSSGDWQFEEYLRLACAAVLAE
;
A
#
# COMPACT_ATOMS: atom_id res chain seq x y z
N MET A 1 58.36 -35.93 -45.26
CA MET A 1 57.37 -34.91 -45.49
C MET A 1 56.00 -35.42 -44.97
N PRO A 2 55.48 -34.92 -43.86
CA PRO A 2 54.12 -35.26 -43.47
C PRO A 2 53.14 -34.18 -43.89
N MET A 3 51.99 -34.61 -44.43
CA MET A 3 50.87 -33.81 -44.88
C MET A 3 50.16 -33.14 -43.67
N LYS A 4 49.85 -31.84 -43.82
CA LYS A 4 49.04 -31.06 -42.89
C LYS A 4 47.54 -31.34 -43.18
N ILE A 5 46.80 -31.69 -42.11
CA ILE A 5 45.32 -31.79 -42.09
C ILE A 5 44.77 -30.42 -41.66
N PRO A 6 43.79 -29.83 -42.33
CA PRO A 6 43.19 -28.58 -41.88
C PRO A 6 42.15 -28.79 -40.74
N SER A 7 42.23 -27.96 -39.74
CA SER A 7 41.32 -27.92 -38.59
C SER A 7 39.95 -27.37 -39.01
N ILE A 8 38.89 -28.14 -38.71
CA ILE A 8 37.50 -27.72 -38.85
C ILE A 8 37.15 -26.88 -37.59
N HIS A 9 36.86 -25.60 -37.83
CA HIS A 9 36.26 -24.74 -36.77
C HIS A 9 34.75 -25.00 -36.72
N THR A 10 34.35 -25.64 -35.63
CA THR A 10 32.91 -25.82 -35.29
C THR A 10 32.41 -24.49 -34.71
N ILE A 11 31.57 -23.80 -35.51
CA ILE A 11 30.81 -22.63 -35.02
C ILE A 11 29.65 -23.19 -34.20
N LEU A 12 29.72 -23.09 -32.88
CA LEU A 12 28.60 -23.33 -31.96
C LEU A 12 27.72 -22.09 -32.02
N GLY A 13 26.61 -22.15 -32.76
CA GLY A 13 25.55 -21.18 -32.71
C GLY A 13 24.78 -21.34 -31.39
N ALA A 14 24.97 -20.41 -30.47
CA ALA A 14 24.12 -20.31 -29.27
C ALA A 14 22.74 -19.84 -29.71
N LEU A 15 21.76 -20.75 -29.73
CA LEU A 15 20.35 -20.39 -29.73
C LEU A 15 20.05 -19.72 -28.39
N LEU A 16 19.88 -18.39 -28.40
CA LEU A 16 19.28 -17.65 -27.31
C LEU A 16 17.78 -18.02 -27.32
N VAL A 17 17.41 -18.98 -26.48
CA VAL A 17 16.01 -19.18 -26.10
C VAL A 17 15.65 -18.02 -25.19
N ILE A 18 15.00 -16.99 -25.75
CA ILE A 18 14.33 -15.96 -24.97
C ILE A 18 13.15 -16.68 -24.29
N ALA A 19 13.36 -17.15 -23.07
CA ALA A 19 12.27 -17.53 -22.19
C ALA A 19 11.50 -16.24 -21.90
N HIS A 20 10.37 -16.04 -22.60
CA HIS A 20 9.35 -15.13 -22.08
C HIS A 20 8.89 -15.74 -20.75
N SER A 21 9.28 -15.13 -19.63
CA SER A 21 8.63 -15.39 -18.35
C SER A 21 7.17 -14.98 -18.54
N ALA A 22 6.29 -15.95 -18.60
CA ALA A 22 4.86 -15.70 -18.59
C ALA A 22 4.56 -14.92 -17.30
N GLN A 23 4.07 -13.72 -17.48
CA GLN A 23 3.53 -12.86 -16.42
C GLN A 23 2.54 -13.69 -15.62
N ALA A 24 2.74 -13.82 -14.31
CA ALA A 24 1.78 -14.51 -13.46
C ALA A 24 0.48 -13.70 -13.46
N GLY A 25 -0.51 -14.15 -14.23
CA GLY A 25 -1.80 -13.48 -14.35
C GLY A 25 -2.56 -13.47 -13.03
N THR A 26 -3.55 -12.59 -12.93
CA THR A 26 -4.50 -12.54 -11.82
C THR A 26 -5.18 -13.90 -11.65
N GLN A 27 -5.00 -14.53 -10.52
CA GLN A 27 -5.58 -15.84 -10.21
C GLN A 27 -6.76 -15.69 -9.25
N VAL A 28 -7.96 -16.11 -9.69
CA VAL A 28 -9.14 -16.16 -8.82
C VAL A 28 -9.38 -17.59 -8.32
N SER A 29 -9.73 -17.72 -7.03
CA SER A 29 -10.05 -19.01 -6.43
C SER A 29 -11.09 -18.87 -5.31
N ILE A 30 -11.65 -19.99 -4.88
CA ILE A 30 -12.63 -20.07 -3.79
C ILE A 30 -11.98 -20.73 -2.56
N SER A 31 -12.19 -20.13 -1.39
CA SER A 31 -11.84 -20.69 -0.08
C SER A 31 -13.09 -20.68 0.82
N GLY A 32 -13.74 -21.83 0.97
CA GLY A 32 -15.03 -21.92 1.64
C GLY A 32 -16.12 -21.13 0.91
N THR A 33 -16.63 -20.06 1.54
CA THR A 33 -17.62 -19.15 0.95
C THR A 33 -17.03 -17.81 0.52
N HIS A 34 -15.69 -17.69 0.45
CA HIS A 34 -14.96 -16.47 0.16
C HIS A 34 -14.16 -16.60 -1.14
N TRP A 35 -13.93 -15.47 -1.77
CA TRP A 35 -13.08 -15.33 -2.93
C TRP A 35 -11.66 -14.95 -2.53
N ASN A 36 -10.68 -15.61 -3.14
CA ASN A 36 -9.28 -15.18 -3.11
C ASN A 36 -8.87 -14.66 -4.48
N ILE A 37 -8.08 -13.60 -4.48
CA ILE A 37 -7.39 -13.06 -5.66
C ILE A 37 -5.89 -13.13 -5.36
N ASN A 38 -5.12 -13.80 -6.22
CA ASN A 38 -3.68 -14.01 -6.05
C ASN A 38 -3.31 -14.65 -4.70
N GLY A 39 -4.13 -15.60 -4.24
CA GLY A 39 -3.91 -16.36 -3.01
C GLY A 39 -4.30 -15.64 -1.71
N THR A 40 -4.73 -14.39 -1.77
CA THR A 40 -5.20 -13.61 -0.61
C THR A 40 -6.71 -13.36 -0.68
N PRO A 41 -7.43 -13.22 0.45
CA PRO A 41 -8.84 -12.83 0.42
C PRO A 41 -9.04 -11.56 -0.41
N ALA A 42 -10.02 -11.56 -1.32
CA ALA A 42 -10.39 -10.36 -2.05
C ALA A 42 -10.73 -9.24 -1.06
N ASN A 43 -10.33 -8.00 -1.34
CA ASN A 43 -10.53 -6.83 -0.47
C ASN A 43 -10.08 -7.05 1.00
N ALA A 44 -8.97 -7.77 1.21
CA ALA A 44 -8.46 -8.07 2.55
C ALA A 44 -8.36 -6.82 3.44
N GLY A 45 -8.79 -6.94 4.72
CA GLY A 45 -8.77 -5.85 5.68
C GLY A 45 -9.89 -4.81 5.49
N THR A 46 -10.92 -5.10 4.70
CA THR A 46 -12.07 -4.20 4.49
C THR A 46 -13.39 -4.84 4.92
N SER A 47 -14.46 -4.06 4.92
CA SER A 47 -15.81 -4.60 5.15
C SER A 47 -16.25 -5.60 4.06
N ALA A 48 -15.66 -5.55 2.87
CA ALA A 48 -15.91 -6.43 1.75
C ALA A 48 -14.89 -7.58 1.63
N GLU A 49 -14.15 -7.89 2.71
CA GLU A 49 -13.17 -8.98 2.68
C GLU A 49 -13.78 -10.31 2.21
N GLY A 50 -13.10 -10.96 1.27
CA GLY A 50 -13.54 -12.21 0.67
C GLY A 50 -14.69 -12.08 -0.33
N LEU A 51 -15.11 -10.87 -0.72
CA LEU A 51 -16.23 -10.63 -1.63
C LEU A 51 -15.78 -10.04 -2.98
N LEU A 52 -16.51 -10.33 -4.06
CA LEU A 52 -16.35 -9.66 -5.34
C LEU A 52 -17.27 -8.45 -5.41
N MET A 53 -16.69 -7.28 -5.70
CA MET A 53 -17.39 -6.04 -5.96
C MET A 53 -17.41 -5.82 -7.47
N ASN A 54 -18.55 -6.16 -8.07
CA ASN A 54 -18.73 -6.27 -9.51
C ASN A 54 -19.37 -5.01 -10.11
N VAL A 55 -19.04 -4.71 -11.35
CA VAL A 55 -19.80 -3.78 -12.18
C VAL A 55 -20.17 -4.48 -13.50
N ARG A 56 -21.42 -4.35 -13.90
CA ARG A 56 -21.93 -4.99 -15.09
C ARG A 56 -21.60 -4.18 -16.33
N MET A 57 -20.67 -4.67 -17.15
CA MET A 57 -20.12 -4.00 -18.33
C MET A 57 -20.35 -4.81 -19.63
N VAL A 58 -21.50 -5.46 -19.75
CA VAL A 58 -21.82 -6.34 -20.91
C VAL A 58 -21.71 -5.64 -22.25
N ASN A 59 -21.92 -4.31 -22.30
CA ASN A 59 -21.81 -3.54 -23.54
C ASN A 59 -20.40 -2.98 -23.81
N ALA A 60 -19.42 -3.25 -22.94
CA ALA A 60 -18.02 -2.90 -23.22
C ALA A 60 -17.49 -3.61 -24.48
N THR A 61 -18.00 -4.82 -24.78
CA THR A 61 -17.65 -5.61 -25.96
C THR A 61 -18.75 -5.65 -27.02
N PHE A 62 -19.75 -4.76 -26.94
CA PHE A 62 -20.91 -4.69 -27.81
C PHE A 62 -20.53 -4.52 -29.29
N GLU A 63 -21.31 -5.16 -30.14
CA GLU A 63 -21.46 -4.88 -31.56
C GLU A 63 -22.93 -5.03 -31.97
N ASP A 64 -23.29 -4.50 -33.11
CA ASP A 64 -24.55 -4.85 -33.75
C ASP A 64 -24.25 -5.27 -35.19
N ARG A 65 -24.46 -6.56 -35.51
CA ARG A 65 -24.20 -7.09 -36.86
C ARG A 65 -25.04 -6.37 -37.94
N ASP A 66 -26.20 -5.84 -37.57
CA ASP A 66 -27.11 -5.15 -38.49
C ASP A 66 -26.81 -3.63 -38.58
N LYS A 67 -25.91 -3.12 -37.75
CA LYS A 67 -25.44 -1.72 -37.72
C LYS A 67 -23.92 -1.64 -37.68
N PRO A 68 -23.25 -1.90 -38.82
CA PRO A 68 -21.80 -1.98 -38.87
C PRO A 68 -21.08 -0.62 -38.63
N ASP A 69 -21.81 0.49 -38.61
CA ASP A 69 -21.25 1.82 -38.33
C ASP A 69 -20.86 2.02 -36.87
N PHE A 70 -21.27 1.13 -35.97
CA PHE A 70 -20.83 1.17 -34.59
C PHE A 70 -19.39 0.66 -34.43
N ASP A 71 -18.47 1.54 -34.01
CA ASP A 71 -17.08 1.17 -33.77
C ASP A 71 -16.92 0.41 -32.47
N ALA A 72 -17.07 -0.92 -32.57
CA ALA A 72 -16.95 -1.83 -31.42
C ALA A 72 -15.53 -1.89 -30.83
N ALA A 73 -14.50 -1.62 -31.65
CA ALA A 73 -13.11 -1.61 -31.20
C ALA A 73 -12.83 -0.36 -30.34
N ALA A 74 -13.19 0.82 -30.84
CA ALA A 74 -13.07 2.07 -30.09
C ALA A 74 -13.91 2.06 -28.81
N ASN A 75 -15.09 1.41 -28.82
CA ASN A 75 -15.90 1.23 -27.62
C ASN A 75 -15.16 0.43 -26.55
N ALA A 76 -14.57 -0.70 -26.92
CA ALA A 76 -13.78 -1.50 -25.99
C ALA A 76 -12.53 -0.76 -25.51
N ASP A 77 -11.88 0.04 -26.35
CA ASP A 77 -10.71 0.84 -25.98
C ASP A 77 -11.05 1.89 -24.92
N ARG A 78 -12.21 2.57 -25.03
CA ARG A 78 -12.67 3.50 -23.99
C ARG A 78 -12.87 2.82 -22.65
N PHE A 79 -13.49 1.64 -22.63
CA PHE A 79 -13.67 0.88 -21.41
C PHE A 79 -12.32 0.43 -20.81
N ILE A 80 -11.42 -0.13 -21.64
CA ILE A 80 -10.08 -0.56 -21.21
C ILE A 80 -9.33 0.58 -20.53
N ALA A 81 -9.38 1.79 -21.08
CA ALA A 81 -8.72 2.96 -20.51
C ALA A 81 -9.21 3.34 -19.11
N MET A 82 -10.43 2.96 -18.75
CA MET A 82 -11.05 3.29 -17.46
C MET A 82 -10.97 2.17 -16.42
N ILE A 83 -10.50 0.96 -16.78
CA ILE A 83 -10.35 -0.15 -15.82
C ILE A 83 -9.52 0.24 -14.59
N PRO A 84 -8.37 0.96 -14.70
CA PRO A 84 -7.60 1.39 -13.53
C PRO A 84 -8.38 2.27 -12.58
N ASP A 85 -9.20 3.18 -13.10
CA ASP A 85 -10.00 4.09 -12.27
C ASP A 85 -11.12 3.34 -11.52
N TYR A 86 -11.81 2.42 -12.18
CA TYR A 86 -12.79 1.55 -11.52
C TYR A 86 -12.13 0.72 -10.39
N ALA A 87 -10.97 0.12 -10.67
CA ALA A 87 -10.22 -0.65 -9.68
C ALA A 87 -9.80 0.20 -8.47
N ALA A 88 -9.35 1.44 -8.69
CA ALA A 88 -9.00 2.40 -7.64
C ALA A 88 -10.21 2.80 -6.75
N HIS A 89 -11.43 2.60 -7.25
CA HIS A 89 -12.66 2.78 -6.51
C HIS A 89 -13.22 1.50 -5.87
N GLY A 90 -12.45 0.40 -5.90
CA GLY A 90 -12.81 -0.85 -5.22
C GLY A 90 -13.55 -1.87 -6.08
N VAL A 91 -13.66 -1.65 -7.39
CA VAL A 91 -14.16 -2.66 -8.32
C VAL A 91 -13.09 -3.72 -8.53
N ASN A 92 -13.39 -4.97 -8.19
CA ASN A 92 -12.49 -6.10 -8.38
C ASN A 92 -13.08 -7.20 -9.28
N ALA A 93 -14.25 -6.96 -9.86
CA ALA A 93 -14.85 -7.82 -10.86
C ALA A 93 -15.67 -7.04 -11.90
N PHE A 94 -15.68 -7.51 -13.17
CA PHE A 94 -16.61 -7.03 -14.19
C PHE A 94 -17.41 -8.19 -14.78
N THR A 95 -18.71 -7.97 -15.05
CA THR A 95 -19.50 -8.89 -15.88
C THR A 95 -19.42 -8.47 -17.35
N LEU A 96 -18.87 -9.36 -18.18
CA LEU A 96 -18.85 -9.25 -19.65
C LEU A 96 -19.70 -10.38 -20.25
N CYS A 97 -20.10 -10.30 -21.52
CA CYS A 97 -20.86 -11.34 -22.17
C CYS A 97 -20.39 -11.64 -23.60
N LEU A 98 -20.44 -12.92 -24.00
CA LEU A 98 -20.26 -13.37 -25.37
C LEU A 98 -21.52 -13.18 -26.23
N GLN A 99 -22.68 -13.03 -25.58
CA GLN A 99 -23.93 -12.55 -26.19
C GLN A 99 -24.51 -11.47 -25.29
N GLY A 100 -25.25 -10.50 -25.81
CA GLY A 100 -26.14 -9.72 -25.00
C GLY A 100 -25.89 -8.23 -25.01
N GLY A 101 -26.47 -7.60 -23.98
CA GLY A 101 -26.63 -6.19 -23.91
C GLY A 101 -27.91 -5.70 -24.59
N MET A 102 -28.55 -4.74 -23.95
CA MET A 102 -29.73 -4.04 -24.45
C MET A 102 -29.31 -2.60 -24.77
N PRO A 103 -28.92 -2.27 -26.03
CA PRO A 103 -28.30 -0.97 -26.34
C PRO A 103 -29.29 0.21 -26.35
N GLY A 104 -30.50 0.05 -25.78
CA GLY A 104 -31.54 1.06 -25.76
C GLY A 104 -32.53 0.96 -26.95
N TYR A 105 -32.38 -0.06 -27.80
CA TYR A 105 -33.32 -0.37 -28.90
C TYR A 105 -33.45 -1.87 -29.09
N GLU A 106 -34.55 -2.29 -29.70
CA GLU A 106 -34.83 -3.69 -30.01
C GLU A 106 -34.15 -4.12 -31.31
N GLY A 107 -33.86 -5.43 -31.41
CA GLY A 107 -33.37 -6.05 -32.64
C GLY A 107 -31.87 -6.05 -32.83
N ALA A 108 -31.08 -5.47 -31.93
CA ALA A 108 -29.63 -5.57 -32.01
C ALA A 108 -29.14 -7.01 -32.06
N VAL A 109 -28.18 -7.32 -32.93
CA VAL A 109 -27.57 -8.64 -33.06
C VAL A 109 -26.15 -8.60 -32.53
N ASN A 110 -26.01 -8.94 -31.25
CA ASN A 110 -24.74 -8.95 -30.52
C ASN A 110 -24.43 -10.37 -30.03
N SER A 111 -23.58 -11.11 -30.75
CA SER A 111 -23.26 -12.49 -30.43
C SER A 111 -21.88 -12.91 -30.95
N ALA A 112 -21.09 -13.53 -30.08
CA ALA A 112 -19.85 -14.23 -30.46
C ALA A 112 -20.11 -15.58 -31.14
N PHE A 113 -21.36 -16.09 -31.11
CA PHE A 113 -21.69 -17.40 -31.65
C PHE A 113 -22.26 -17.29 -33.07
N GLU A 114 -21.96 -18.31 -33.86
CA GLU A 114 -22.64 -18.62 -35.10
C GLU A 114 -23.79 -19.63 -34.87
N ALA A 115 -24.59 -19.90 -35.92
CA ALA A 115 -25.80 -20.73 -35.78
C ALA A 115 -25.54 -22.18 -35.32
N ASP A 116 -24.36 -22.72 -35.50
CA ASP A 116 -23.95 -24.08 -35.08
C ASP A 116 -23.23 -24.10 -33.74
N GLY A 117 -23.10 -22.94 -33.06
CA GLY A 117 -22.39 -22.81 -31.81
C GLY A 117 -20.87 -22.61 -31.93
N SER A 118 -20.34 -22.47 -33.16
CA SER A 118 -18.96 -22.05 -33.36
C SER A 118 -18.77 -20.59 -32.99
N LEU A 119 -17.52 -20.21 -32.66
CA LEU A 119 -17.19 -18.89 -32.16
C LEU A 119 -16.59 -17.99 -33.26
N ARG A 120 -16.91 -16.70 -33.22
CA ARG A 120 -16.42 -15.69 -34.16
C ARG A 120 -15.09 -15.11 -33.68
N PRO A 121 -14.00 -15.31 -34.41
CA PRO A 121 -12.67 -14.88 -34.00
C PRO A 121 -12.56 -13.36 -33.74
N ASP A 122 -13.26 -12.52 -34.51
CA ASP A 122 -13.19 -11.07 -34.37
C ASP A 122 -13.80 -10.60 -33.05
N TYR A 123 -14.94 -11.20 -32.69
CA TYR A 123 -15.57 -10.94 -31.40
C TYR A 123 -14.68 -11.37 -30.24
N LEU A 124 -14.11 -12.56 -30.33
CA LEU A 124 -13.26 -13.11 -29.29
C LEU A 124 -12.00 -12.28 -29.07
N ARG A 125 -11.35 -11.79 -30.15
CA ARG A 125 -10.18 -10.90 -30.02
C ARG A 125 -10.50 -9.64 -29.20
N ARG A 126 -11.70 -9.07 -29.40
CA ARG A 126 -12.14 -7.89 -28.62
C ARG A 126 -12.36 -8.24 -27.16
N VAL A 127 -13.04 -9.35 -26.85
CA VAL A 127 -13.26 -9.83 -25.49
C VAL A 127 -11.92 -10.15 -24.81
N GLU A 128 -11.01 -10.84 -25.50
CA GLU A 128 -9.68 -11.17 -25.00
C GLU A 128 -8.90 -9.92 -24.57
N ARG A 129 -8.92 -8.85 -25.37
CA ARG A 129 -8.25 -7.59 -25.03
C ARG A 129 -8.77 -7.01 -23.71
N VAL A 130 -10.08 -7.06 -23.48
CA VAL A 130 -10.70 -6.58 -22.24
C VAL A 130 -10.31 -7.48 -21.08
N ILE A 131 -10.37 -8.82 -21.23
CA ILE A 131 -9.98 -9.77 -20.16
C ILE A 131 -8.51 -9.56 -19.76
N ARG A 132 -7.59 -9.41 -20.72
CA ARG A 132 -6.18 -9.17 -20.43
C ARG A 132 -5.94 -7.82 -19.77
N ALA A 133 -6.69 -6.78 -20.13
CA ALA A 133 -6.63 -5.51 -19.44
C ALA A 133 -7.13 -5.61 -17.99
N CYS A 134 -8.19 -6.36 -17.72
CA CYS A 134 -8.64 -6.67 -16.38
C CYS A 134 -7.57 -7.45 -15.58
N ASP A 135 -6.94 -8.42 -16.22
CA ASP A 135 -5.85 -9.23 -15.66
C ASP A 135 -4.68 -8.37 -15.17
N GLN A 136 -4.28 -7.39 -15.98
CA GLN A 136 -3.21 -6.44 -15.64
C GLN A 136 -3.50 -5.59 -14.38
N HIS A 137 -4.77 -5.44 -14.01
CA HIS A 137 -5.22 -4.62 -12.89
C HIS A 137 -5.78 -5.43 -11.71
N GLY A 138 -5.56 -6.75 -11.68
CA GLY A 138 -6.02 -7.58 -10.57
C GLY A 138 -7.55 -7.80 -10.55
N VAL A 139 -8.22 -7.60 -11.68
CA VAL A 139 -9.68 -7.63 -11.78
C VAL A 139 -10.17 -8.95 -12.39
N VAL A 140 -11.16 -9.55 -11.74
CA VAL A 140 -11.83 -10.78 -12.18
C VAL A 140 -12.86 -10.46 -13.25
N VAL A 141 -13.09 -11.38 -14.19
CA VAL A 141 -14.14 -11.28 -15.20
C VAL A 141 -15.16 -12.38 -14.99
N ILE A 142 -16.42 -12.03 -14.80
CA ILE A 142 -17.57 -12.95 -14.88
C ILE A 142 -18.03 -12.91 -16.35
N LEU A 143 -17.68 -13.96 -17.11
CA LEU A 143 -17.97 -14.03 -18.54
C LEU A 143 -19.27 -14.79 -18.79
N GLY A 144 -20.32 -14.06 -19.18
CA GLY A 144 -21.60 -14.62 -19.61
C GLY A 144 -21.53 -15.23 -21.00
N LEU A 145 -22.09 -16.44 -21.19
CA LEU A 145 -22.14 -17.06 -22.50
C LEU A 145 -23.42 -16.69 -23.25
N TYR A 146 -24.58 -16.99 -22.68
CA TYR A 146 -25.87 -16.79 -23.33
C TYR A 146 -26.70 -15.67 -22.70
N TYR A 147 -27.38 -14.94 -23.60
CA TYR A 147 -28.24 -13.83 -23.21
C TYR A 147 -29.62 -13.96 -23.83
N GLN A 148 -30.66 -13.58 -23.10
CA GLN A 148 -32.03 -13.57 -23.59
C GLN A 148 -32.14 -12.74 -24.90
N ARG A 149 -33.04 -13.19 -25.82
CA ARG A 149 -33.24 -12.61 -27.16
C ARG A 149 -32.10 -12.82 -28.17
N GLN A 150 -30.85 -13.08 -27.72
CA GLN A 150 -29.71 -13.35 -28.60
C GLN A 150 -29.56 -14.85 -28.89
N SER A 151 -30.03 -15.74 -28.00
CA SER A 151 -29.91 -17.20 -28.15
C SER A 151 -30.63 -17.78 -29.36
N LYS A 152 -31.57 -17.03 -29.99
CA LYS A 152 -32.25 -17.42 -31.25
C LYS A 152 -31.31 -17.58 -32.46
N ILE A 153 -30.08 -17.06 -32.37
CA ILE A 153 -29.02 -17.25 -33.36
C ILE A 153 -28.63 -18.74 -33.45
N LEU A 154 -28.63 -19.44 -32.32
CA LEU A 154 -28.30 -20.87 -32.27
C LEU A 154 -29.42 -21.68 -32.88
N ARG A 155 -29.05 -22.60 -33.80
CA ARG A 155 -30.02 -23.33 -34.63
C ARG A 155 -30.89 -24.29 -33.81
N ASP A 156 -30.30 -24.96 -32.85
CA ASP A 156 -30.93 -26.04 -32.06
C ASP A 156 -30.19 -26.29 -30.74
N GLU A 157 -30.67 -27.28 -29.96
CA GLU A 157 -30.04 -27.65 -28.68
C GLU A 157 -28.62 -28.18 -28.86
N ALA A 158 -28.31 -28.86 -29.95
CA ALA A 158 -26.96 -29.35 -30.23
C ALA A 158 -26.00 -28.17 -30.43
N ALA A 159 -26.44 -27.12 -31.09
CA ALA A 159 -25.69 -25.89 -31.24
C ALA A 159 -25.46 -25.16 -29.90
N VAL A 160 -26.45 -25.16 -29.01
CA VAL A 160 -26.30 -24.65 -27.61
C VAL A 160 -25.21 -25.43 -26.88
N ARG A 161 -25.24 -26.75 -26.89
CA ARG A 161 -24.20 -27.58 -26.26
C ARG A 161 -22.83 -27.37 -26.86
N SER A 162 -22.75 -27.30 -28.20
CA SER A 162 -21.49 -27.00 -28.91
C SER A 162 -20.94 -25.64 -28.53
N GLY A 163 -21.80 -24.63 -28.40
CA GLY A 163 -21.41 -23.28 -27.98
C GLY A 163 -20.82 -23.25 -26.57
N VAL A 164 -21.40 -23.98 -25.62
CA VAL A 164 -20.81 -24.14 -24.27
C VAL A 164 -19.41 -24.73 -24.35
N VAL A 165 -19.27 -25.88 -25.05
CA VAL A 165 -17.97 -26.56 -25.19
C VAL A 165 -16.93 -25.67 -25.85
N ASN A 166 -17.31 -24.98 -26.92
CA ASN A 166 -16.39 -24.11 -27.68
C ASN A 166 -15.96 -22.90 -26.84
N ALA A 167 -16.88 -22.23 -26.13
CA ALA A 167 -16.56 -21.09 -25.29
C ALA A 167 -15.67 -21.46 -24.12
N VAL A 168 -15.98 -22.55 -23.41
CA VAL A 168 -15.20 -23.03 -22.27
C VAL A 168 -13.79 -23.45 -22.69
N ARG A 169 -13.65 -24.16 -23.82
CA ARG A 169 -12.34 -24.52 -24.39
C ARG A 169 -11.53 -23.28 -24.82
N TRP A 170 -12.20 -22.27 -25.35
CA TRP A 170 -11.53 -21.02 -25.66
C TRP A 170 -10.98 -20.33 -24.42
N VAL A 171 -11.77 -20.22 -23.33
CA VAL A 171 -11.29 -19.66 -22.05
C VAL A 171 -10.08 -20.44 -21.54
N GLN A 172 -10.17 -21.77 -21.52
CA GLN A 172 -9.11 -22.68 -21.07
C GLN A 172 -7.83 -22.52 -21.92
N SER A 173 -7.97 -22.58 -23.26
CA SER A 173 -6.83 -22.52 -24.17
C SER A 173 -6.16 -21.14 -24.24
N SER A 174 -6.87 -20.07 -23.87
CA SER A 174 -6.33 -18.70 -23.76
C SER A 174 -5.50 -18.48 -22.49
N GLY A 175 -5.52 -19.43 -21.53
CA GLY A 175 -4.76 -19.39 -20.30
C GLY A 175 -5.25 -18.34 -19.30
N PHE A 176 -6.52 -17.93 -19.37
CA PHE A 176 -7.08 -16.96 -18.44
C PHE A 176 -7.27 -17.58 -17.05
N THR A 177 -6.68 -16.97 -16.03
CA THR A 177 -6.79 -17.36 -14.63
C THR A 177 -7.69 -16.43 -13.80
N ASN A 178 -8.13 -15.31 -14.41
CA ASN A 178 -9.02 -14.31 -13.82
C ASN A 178 -10.48 -14.42 -14.31
N VAL A 179 -10.87 -15.51 -14.97
CA VAL A 179 -12.21 -15.67 -15.58
C VAL A 179 -13.06 -16.66 -14.80
N LEU A 180 -14.27 -16.25 -14.44
CA LEU A 180 -15.40 -17.05 -13.97
C LEU A 180 -16.43 -17.13 -15.10
N VAL A 181 -17.16 -18.23 -15.25
CA VAL A 181 -18.10 -18.42 -16.37
C VAL A 181 -19.55 -18.48 -15.91
N GLU A 182 -20.37 -17.57 -16.42
CA GLU A 182 -21.83 -17.58 -16.28
C GLU A 182 -22.47 -18.17 -17.55
N LEU A 183 -23.14 -19.34 -17.46
CA LEU A 183 -23.67 -20.05 -18.63
C LEU A 183 -24.79 -19.28 -19.33
N ALA A 184 -25.66 -18.63 -18.55
CA ALA A 184 -26.75 -17.79 -19.09
C ALA A 184 -27.15 -16.72 -18.11
N ASN A 185 -27.35 -15.52 -18.63
CA ASN A 185 -27.92 -14.39 -17.89
C ASN A 185 -29.44 -14.58 -17.73
N GLU A 186 -29.93 -14.59 -16.49
CA GLU A 186 -31.36 -14.74 -16.20
C GLU A 186 -31.98 -15.95 -16.93
N TYR A 187 -31.40 -17.14 -16.78
CA TYR A 187 -31.76 -18.32 -17.56
C TYR A 187 -33.28 -18.62 -17.61
N PRO A 188 -34.13 -18.32 -16.58
CA PRO A 188 -35.57 -18.55 -16.68
C PRO A 188 -36.30 -17.56 -17.55
N HIS A 189 -35.65 -16.51 -18.08
CA HIS A 189 -36.29 -15.45 -18.84
C HIS A 189 -36.95 -16.00 -20.13
N PRO A 190 -38.22 -15.66 -20.42
CA PRO A 190 -38.97 -16.19 -21.57
C PRO A 190 -38.36 -15.79 -22.94
N GLY A 191 -37.45 -14.85 -22.98
CA GLY A 191 -36.72 -14.45 -24.19
C GLY A 191 -35.67 -15.46 -24.68
N PHE A 192 -35.40 -16.55 -23.96
CA PHE A 192 -34.57 -17.63 -24.46
C PHE A 192 -35.36 -18.54 -25.37
N ALA A 193 -34.84 -18.82 -26.57
CA ALA A 193 -35.48 -19.66 -27.58
C ALA A 193 -35.45 -21.14 -27.25
N HIS A 194 -34.41 -21.60 -26.54
CA HIS A 194 -34.11 -22.99 -26.30
C HIS A 194 -34.50 -23.43 -24.87
N PRO A 195 -35.37 -24.45 -24.71
CA PRO A 195 -35.75 -24.96 -23.39
C PRO A 195 -34.59 -25.40 -22.52
N ILE A 196 -33.54 -25.97 -23.11
CA ILE A 196 -32.32 -26.39 -22.38
C ILE A 196 -31.62 -25.24 -21.66
N ILE A 197 -31.71 -24.04 -22.15
CA ILE A 197 -31.19 -22.83 -21.45
C ILE A 197 -32.15 -22.40 -20.37
N ARG A 198 -33.45 -22.34 -20.70
CA ARG A 198 -34.50 -21.72 -19.90
C ARG A 198 -34.98 -22.57 -18.73
N GLU A 199 -34.89 -23.89 -18.82
CA GLU A 199 -35.38 -24.77 -17.76
C GLU A 199 -34.26 -25.16 -16.78
N ALA A 200 -34.57 -25.15 -15.47
CA ALA A 200 -33.59 -25.41 -14.42
C ALA A 200 -32.78 -26.72 -14.63
N LYS A 201 -33.45 -27.80 -15.02
CA LYS A 201 -32.76 -29.09 -15.31
C LYS A 201 -31.85 -29.01 -16.51
N GLY A 202 -32.28 -28.31 -17.57
CA GLY A 202 -31.49 -28.08 -18.76
C GLY A 202 -30.26 -27.23 -18.46
N GLN A 203 -30.45 -26.11 -17.77
CA GLN A 203 -29.38 -25.22 -17.35
C GLN A 203 -28.36 -25.94 -16.44
N ALA A 204 -28.82 -26.73 -15.46
CA ALA A 204 -27.93 -27.52 -14.63
C ALA A 204 -27.15 -28.59 -15.45
N SER A 205 -27.73 -29.12 -16.54
CA SER A 205 -27.03 -30.04 -17.45
C SER A 205 -25.93 -29.30 -18.25
N LEU A 206 -26.16 -28.08 -18.65
CA LEU A 206 -25.15 -27.22 -19.35
C LEU A 206 -23.98 -26.88 -18.41
N ILE A 207 -24.25 -26.59 -17.14
CA ILE A 207 -23.20 -26.36 -16.14
C ILE A 207 -22.33 -27.60 -15.94
N ARG A 208 -22.95 -28.79 -15.85
CA ARG A 208 -22.19 -30.04 -15.75
C ARG A 208 -21.34 -30.32 -16.97
N LEU A 209 -21.89 -30.08 -18.17
CA LEU A 209 -21.13 -30.18 -19.43
C LEU A 209 -19.92 -29.25 -19.46
N ALA A 210 -20.08 -28.02 -18.97
CA ALA A 210 -18.99 -27.05 -18.85
C ALA A 210 -17.89 -27.53 -17.89
N LYS A 211 -18.28 -28.05 -16.73
CA LYS A 211 -17.37 -28.66 -15.74
C LYS A 211 -16.62 -29.87 -16.25
N GLU A 212 -17.30 -30.73 -17.00
CA GLU A 212 -16.68 -31.89 -17.65
C GLU A 212 -15.69 -31.48 -18.75
N THR A 213 -15.93 -30.31 -19.39
CA THR A 213 -15.07 -29.81 -20.46
C THR A 213 -13.80 -29.14 -19.94
N ALA A 214 -13.89 -28.35 -18.83
CA ALA A 214 -12.77 -27.66 -18.18
C ALA A 214 -12.98 -27.63 -16.66
N PRO A 215 -12.58 -28.67 -15.95
CA PRO A 215 -12.84 -28.84 -14.52
C PRO A 215 -12.12 -27.85 -13.61
N GLU A 216 -11.13 -27.14 -14.13
CA GLU A 216 -10.38 -26.10 -13.43
C GLU A 216 -11.08 -24.74 -13.41
N LEU A 217 -12.08 -24.52 -14.27
CA LEU A 217 -12.84 -23.26 -14.32
C LEU A 217 -14.04 -23.33 -13.35
N LEU A 218 -14.53 -22.17 -12.95
CA LEU A 218 -15.64 -21.99 -12.03
C LEU A 218 -16.89 -21.52 -12.79
N PHE A 219 -18.02 -22.16 -12.54
CA PHE A 219 -19.24 -22.02 -13.32
C PHE A 219 -20.47 -21.65 -12.48
N THR A 220 -21.34 -20.82 -13.07
CA THR A 220 -22.65 -20.43 -12.53
C THR A 220 -23.66 -20.19 -13.66
N ALA A 221 -24.88 -19.83 -13.29
CA ALA A 221 -25.89 -19.16 -14.12
C ALA A 221 -26.78 -18.31 -13.21
N SER A 222 -27.25 -17.16 -13.68
CA SER A 222 -28.05 -16.26 -12.86
C SER A 222 -29.56 -16.51 -13.01
N GLY A 223 -30.28 -16.31 -11.89
CA GLY A 223 -31.74 -16.25 -11.86
C GLY A 223 -32.27 -14.89 -12.28
N LEU A 224 -33.59 -14.67 -12.12
CA LEU A 224 -34.22 -13.39 -12.38
C LEU A 224 -33.93 -12.37 -11.27
N GLY A 225 -34.29 -11.10 -11.49
CA GLY A 225 -34.06 -9.99 -10.58
C GLY A 225 -34.75 -10.06 -9.20
N ASP A 226 -35.49 -11.17 -8.92
CA ASP A 226 -36.14 -11.41 -7.62
C ASP A 226 -35.22 -12.09 -6.57
N GLY A 227 -33.94 -12.27 -6.90
CA GLY A 227 -32.93 -12.80 -6.01
C GLY A 227 -33.02 -14.31 -5.72
N LYS A 228 -33.82 -15.08 -6.49
CA LYS A 228 -33.94 -16.52 -6.32
C LYS A 228 -33.09 -17.29 -7.33
N MET A 229 -32.73 -18.49 -6.95
CA MET A 229 -32.10 -19.47 -7.83
C MET A 229 -32.76 -20.82 -7.62
N ASP A 230 -33.03 -21.55 -8.70
CA ASP A 230 -33.55 -22.93 -8.60
C ASP A 230 -32.51 -23.85 -7.98
N LYS A 231 -32.97 -24.78 -7.16
CA LYS A 231 -32.08 -25.68 -6.40
C LYS A 231 -31.14 -26.48 -7.30
N GLU A 232 -31.63 -27.00 -8.40
CA GLU A 232 -30.84 -27.80 -9.35
C GLU A 232 -29.69 -27.01 -9.96
N VAL A 233 -29.91 -25.72 -10.24
CA VAL A 233 -28.89 -24.81 -10.79
C VAL A 233 -27.91 -24.42 -9.70
N ALA A 234 -28.39 -24.03 -8.51
CA ALA A 234 -27.55 -23.69 -7.38
C ALA A 234 -26.62 -24.83 -6.95
N GLU A 235 -27.14 -26.08 -6.95
CA GLU A 235 -26.35 -27.28 -6.65
C GLU A 235 -25.26 -27.55 -7.71
N ALA A 236 -25.59 -27.38 -9.01
CA ALA A 236 -24.64 -27.56 -10.11
C ALA A 236 -23.54 -26.51 -10.16
N SER A 237 -23.82 -25.27 -9.76
CA SER A 237 -22.91 -24.12 -9.79
C SER A 237 -21.75 -24.25 -8.79
N ASP A 238 -20.62 -23.55 -9.02
CA ASP A 238 -19.52 -23.42 -8.04
C ASP A 238 -19.72 -22.21 -7.13
N PHE A 239 -20.37 -21.17 -7.64
CA PHE A 239 -20.75 -19.94 -6.94
C PHE A 239 -22.14 -19.52 -7.38
N LEU A 240 -22.76 -18.58 -6.66
CA LEU A 240 -24.15 -18.17 -6.89
C LEU A 240 -24.20 -16.70 -7.33
N THR A 241 -24.98 -16.45 -8.38
CA THR A 241 -25.15 -15.11 -8.98
C THR A 241 -26.61 -14.64 -8.95
N PRO A 242 -27.16 -14.24 -7.78
CA PRO A 242 -28.48 -13.61 -7.73
C PRO A 242 -28.45 -12.23 -8.36
N HIS A 243 -29.62 -11.77 -8.85
CA HIS A 243 -29.87 -10.39 -9.32
C HIS A 243 -30.79 -9.67 -8.35
N TRP A 244 -30.57 -8.36 -8.15
CA TRP A 244 -31.37 -7.54 -7.23
C TRP A 244 -32.31 -6.54 -7.92
N ASN A 245 -32.41 -6.50 -9.27
CA ASN A 245 -33.20 -5.52 -10.03
C ASN A 245 -34.64 -5.40 -9.50
N GLY A 246 -35.32 -6.54 -9.29
CA GLY A 246 -36.67 -6.61 -8.75
C GLY A 246 -36.75 -6.84 -7.24
N THR A 247 -35.64 -6.78 -6.52
CA THR A 247 -35.55 -7.04 -5.08
C THR A 247 -35.45 -5.73 -4.32
N ARG A 248 -36.36 -5.52 -3.34
CA ARG A 248 -36.27 -4.37 -2.45
C ARG A 248 -35.07 -4.50 -1.52
N VAL A 249 -34.45 -3.38 -1.14
CA VAL A 249 -33.24 -3.39 -0.29
C VAL A 249 -33.45 -4.16 1.02
N GLU A 250 -34.60 -3.98 1.65
CA GLU A 250 -34.99 -4.66 2.90
C GLU A 250 -35.16 -6.16 2.76
N ASP A 251 -35.39 -6.69 1.55
CA ASP A 251 -35.56 -8.11 1.28
C ASP A 251 -34.22 -8.82 0.94
N ILE A 252 -33.15 -8.08 0.58
CA ILE A 252 -31.84 -8.62 0.20
C ILE A 252 -31.26 -9.56 1.28
N PRO A 253 -31.26 -9.21 2.58
CA PRO A 253 -30.72 -10.10 3.62
C PRO A 253 -31.41 -11.47 3.66
N ALA A 254 -32.75 -11.52 3.50
CA ALA A 254 -33.50 -12.75 3.50
C ALA A 254 -33.19 -13.60 2.25
N ARG A 255 -32.98 -13.00 1.08
CA ARG A 255 -32.56 -13.70 -0.14
C ARG A 255 -31.19 -14.31 0.01
N ILE A 256 -30.21 -13.55 0.56
CA ILE A 256 -28.86 -14.06 0.83
C ILE A 256 -28.90 -15.20 1.83
N ALA A 257 -29.67 -15.09 2.92
CA ALA A 257 -29.80 -16.13 3.93
C ALA A 257 -30.30 -17.47 3.32
N ALA A 258 -31.27 -17.42 2.39
CA ALA A 258 -31.73 -18.60 1.68
C ALA A 258 -30.63 -19.24 0.81
N LEU A 259 -29.81 -18.44 0.15
CA LEU A 259 -28.72 -18.91 -0.71
C LEU A 259 -27.51 -19.45 0.08
N LYS A 260 -27.26 -18.97 1.29
CA LYS A 260 -26.17 -19.45 2.15
C LYS A 260 -26.26 -20.93 2.49
N SER A 261 -27.47 -21.52 2.43
CA SER A 261 -27.67 -22.95 2.65
C SER A 261 -26.90 -23.84 1.68
N PHE A 262 -26.49 -23.35 0.52
CA PHE A 262 -25.68 -24.08 -0.46
C PHE A 262 -24.18 -24.09 -0.13
N GLY A 263 -23.69 -23.31 0.85
CA GLY A 263 -22.29 -23.28 1.27
C GLY A 263 -21.30 -22.79 0.21
N LYS A 264 -21.74 -21.90 -0.69
CA LYS A 264 -20.98 -21.38 -1.83
C LYS A 264 -20.82 -19.89 -1.75
N PRO A 265 -19.78 -19.29 -2.38
CA PRO A 265 -19.69 -17.84 -2.52
C PRO A 265 -20.91 -17.28 -3.26
N ILE A 266 -21.34 -16.07 -2.85
CA ILE A 266 -22.48 -15.39 -3.44
C ILE A 266 -22.01 -14.03 -3.95
N VAL A 267 -22.26 -13.72 -5.20
CA VAL A 267 -22.02 -12.39 -5.79
C VAL A 267 -23.22 -11.98 -6.63
N CYS A 268 -23.90 -10.90 -6.22
CA CYS A 268 -24.85 -10.26 -7.12
C CYS A 268 -24.04 -9.71 -8.32
N ASN A 269 -24.43 -10.09 -9.54
CA ASN A 269 -23.78 -9.58 -10.74
C ASN A 269 -24.66 -8.64 -11.58
N GLU A 270 -25.86 -8.29 -11.05
CA GLU A 270 -26.75 -7.31 -11.68
C GLU A 270 -27.72 -6.69 -10.67
N ASP A 271 -27.62 -5.36 -10.48
CA ASP A 271 -28.59 -4.53 -9.78
C ASP A 271 -28.70 -3.16 -10.46
N ASP A 272 -29.89 -2.77 -10.87
CA ASP A 272 -30.16 -1.54 -11.63
C ASP A 272 -30.42 -0.29 -10.75
N LYS A 273 -30.23 -0.43 -9.45
CA LYS A 273 -30.29 0.72 -8.53
C LYS A 273 -29.10 1.66 -8.75
N SER A 274 -29.26 2.93 -8.42
CA SER A 274 -28.22 3.96 -8.53
C SER A 274 -28.20 4.88 -7.31
N GLY A 275 -27.15 5.64 -7.13
CA GLY A 275 -26.99 6.60 -6.04
C GLY A 275 -27.17 5.95 -4.67
N GLU A 276 -27.86 6.63 -3.77
CA GLU A 276 -28.10 6.15 -2.38
C GLU A 276 -28.80 4.78 -2.32
N SER A 277 -29.66 4.47 -3.28
CA SER A 277 -30.33 3.17 -3.33
C SER A 277 -29.35 2.04 -3.66
N ALA A 278 -28.39 2.26 -4.56
CA ALA A 278 -27.32 1.31 -4.84
C ALA A 278 -26.37 1.15 -3.64
N VAL A 279 -26.05 2.25 -2.95
CA VAL A 279 -25.24 2.20 -1.70
C VAL A 279 -25.95 1.37 -0.63
N ALA A 280 -27.24 1.57 -0.43
CA ALA A 280 -28.00 0.79 0.55
C ALA A 280 -28.06 -0.71 0.19
N ALA A 281 -28.27 -1.05 -1.10
CA ALA A 281 -28.27 -2.43 -1.58
C ALA A 281 -26.89 -3.09 -1.45
N MET A 282 -25.82 -2.36 -1.78
CA MET A 282 -24.43 -2.80 -1.60
C MET A 282 -24.14 -3.11 -0.13
N ARG A 283 -24.47 -2.18 0.78
CA ARG A 283 -24.26 -2.38 2.22
C ARG A 283 -25.05 -3.58 2.76
N ALA A 284 -26.31 -3.73 2.35
CA ALA A 284 -27.14 -4.88 2.71
C ALA A 284 -26.52 -6.19 2.21
N SER A 285 -25.96 -6.20 0.99
CA SER A 285 -25.26 -7.36 0.42
C SER A 285 -24.00 -7.70 1.19
N VAL A 286 -23.09 -6.74 1.34
CA VAL A 286 -21.77 -6.91 2.00
C VAL A 286 -21.94 -7.35 3.46
N THR A 287 -22.80 -6.68 4.25
CA THR A 287 -23.05 -7.04 5.65
C THR A 287 -23.56 -8.48 5.79
N ASN A 288 -24.19 -9.00 4.76
CA ASN A 288 -24.70 -10.38 4.74
C ASN A 288 -23.80 -11.35 3.96
N GLY A 289 -22.52 -10.98 3.68
CA GLY A 289 -21.54 -11.87 3.06
C GLY A 289 -21.84 -12.22 1.60
N CYS A 290 -22.37 -11.26 0.85
CA CYS A 290 -22.63 -11.34 -0.58
C CYS A 290 -21.90 -10.20 -1.29
N GLY A 291 -21.19 -10.49 -2.38
CA GLY A 291 -20.65 -9.47 -3.27
C GLY A 291 -21.78 -8.68 -3.95
N TYR A 292 -21.47 -7.51 -4.48
CA TYR A 292 -22.46 -6.62 -5.10
C TYR A 292 -22.10 -6.28 -6.55
N GLY A 293 -23.10 -6.10 -7.42
CA GLY A 293 -22.94 -5.83 -8.84
C GLY A 293 -23.82 -4.69 -9.32
N LEU A 294 -23.22 -3.52 -9.52
CA LEU A 294 -23.89 -2.33 -10.07
C LEU A 294 -24.13 -2.47 -11.57
N MET A 295 -25.33 -2.06 -12.02
CA MET A 295 -25.68 -1.90 -13.44
C MET A 295 -26.32 -0.52 -13.67
N LEU A 296 -25.62 0.40 -14.29
CA LEU A 296 -26.14 1.72 -14.62
C LEU A 296 -26.81 1.69 -16.01
N VAL A 297 -28.13 1.45 -16.05
CA VAL A 297 -28.89 1.21 -17.29
C VAL A 297 -28.73 2.34 -18.32
N GLN A 298 -28.87 3.59 -17.89
CA GLN A 298 -28.80 4.75 -18.80
C GLN A 298 -27.36 5.14 -19.16
N HIS A 299 -26.37 4.69 -18.42
CA HIS A 299 -24.97 5.09 -18.58
C HIS A 299 -24.17 4.03 -19.36
N ASN A 300 -24.09 2.82 -18.81
CA ASN A 300 -23.27 1.77 -19.39
C ASN A 300 -24.04 0.81 -20.31
N GLN A 301 -25.41 0.80 -20.25
CA GLN A 301 -26.22 -0.19 -20.96
C GLN A 301 -27.00 0.40 -22.13
N THR A 302 -27.17 1.72 -22.22
CA THR A 302 -27.91 2.40 -23.30
C THR A 302 -26.95 3.27 -24.12
N LEU A 303 -27.10 3.22 -25.46
CA LEU A 303 -26.27 4.06 -26.35
C LEU A 303 -26.60 5.57 -26.20
N PRO A 304 -25.57 6.42 -26.22
CA PRO A 304 -24.15 6.12 -26.34
C PRO A 304 -23.58 5.58 -25.02
N PHE A 305 -22.89 4.44 -25.06
CA PHE A 305 -22.26 3.87 -23.85
C PHE A 305 -21.18 4.81 -23.30
N GLN A 306 -21.21 5.04 -22.01
CA GLN A 306 -20.27 5.88 -21.27
C GLN A 306 -19.52 5.01 -20.26
N PHE A 307 -18.22 5.27 -20.11
CA PHE A 307 -17.33 4.61 -19.18
C PHE A 307 -16.42 5.69 -18.59
N ASP A 308 -16.82 6.28 -17.46
CA ASP A 308 -16.13 7.42 -16.84
C ASP A 308 -15.53 7.06 -15.45
N GLY A 309 -15.36 5.74 -15.18
CA GLY A 309 -14.78 5.26 -13.93
C GLY A 309 -15.66 5.57 -12.72
N GLY A 310 -15.06 6.05 -11.64
CA GLY A 310 -15.78 6.45 -10.45
C GLY A 310 -16.75 7.62 -10.62
N LYS A 311 -16.71 8.30 -11.77
CA LYS A 311 -17.65 9.40 -12.09
C LYS A 311 -18.97 8.90 -12.66
N ASP A 312 -19.09 7.64 -13.04
CA ASP A 312 -20.35 7.05 -13.54
C ASP A 312 -21.50 7.22 -12.53
N ASP A 313 -21.18 7.15 -11.22
CA ASP A 313 -22.11 7.45 -10.13
C ASP A 313 -21.36 8.09 -8.96
N ALA A 314 -21.47 9.41 -8.83
CA ALA A 314 -20.76 10.22 -7.83
C ALA A 314 -21.14 9.91 -6.36
N VAL A 315 -22.20 9.13 -6.12
CA VAL A 315 -22.63 8.68 -4.78
C VAL A 315 -22.13 7.26 -4.50
N PHE A 316 -22.29 6.36 -5.47
CA PHE A 316 -21.99 4.95 -5.28
C PHE A 316 -20.48 4.67 -5.18
N TYR A 317 -19.65 5.17 -6.11
CA TYR A 317 -18.23 4.80 -6.14
C TYR A 317 -17.41 5.29 -4.94
N PRO A 318 -17.63 6.50 -4.37
CA PRO A 318 -17.02 6.87 -3.10
C PRO A 318 -17.43 5.95 -1.94
N ALA A 319 -18.71 5.52 -1.89
CA ALA A 319 -19.17 4.56 -0.89
C ALA A 319 -18.60 3.17 -1.11
N LEU A 320 -18.46 2.71 -2.36
CA LEU A 320 -17.79 1.46 -2.71
C LEU A 320 -16.32 1.49 -2.27
N LYS A 321 -15.61 2.57 -2.57
CA LYS A 321 -14.22 2.76 -2.13
C LYS A 321 -14.08 2.62 -0.61
N ALA A 322 -14.98 3.24 0.15
CA ALA A 322 -14.97 3.15 1.62
C ALA A 322 -15.24 1.74 2.16
N VAL A 323 -15.89 0.86 1.38
CA VAL A 323 -16.26 -0.50 1.78
C VAL A 323 -15.26 -1.54 1.29
N ALA A 324 -14.66 -1.35 0.12
CA ALA A 324 -13.88 -2.35 -0.60
C ALA A 324 -12.40 -2.00 -0.77
N VAL A 325 -12.00 -0.74 -0.57
CA VAL A 325 -10.60 -0.33 -0.57
C VAL A 325 -10.15 -0.17 0.86
N SER A 326 -9.13 -0.94 1.25
CA SER A 326 -8.58 -0.80 2.59
C SER A 326 -8.02 0.61 2.76
N THR A 327 -8.63 1.37 3.65
CA THR A 327 -8.06 2.62 4.17
C THR A 327 -7.17 2.35 5.38
N THR A 328 -7.16 1.10 5.87
CA THR A 328 -6.22 0.69 6.91
C THR A 328 -4.84 0.61 6.30
N ASN A 329 -3.96 1.43 6.80
CA ASN A 329 -2.56 1.38 6.47
C ASN A 329 -2.03 -0.03 6.78
N TYR A 330 -1.21 -0.57 5.89
CA TYR A 330 -0.48 -1.79 6.21
C TYR A 330 0.56 -1.50 7.30
N TYR A 331 0.56 -2.32 8.34
CA TYR A 331 1.59 -2.29 9.37
C TYR A 331 2.30 -3.64 9.43
N PRO A 332 3.65 -3.67 9.32
CA PRO A 332 4.37 -4.94 9.32
C PRO A 332 4.29 -5.61 10.70
N MET A 333 4.12 -6.92 10.70
CA MET A 333 4.29 -7.74 11.90
C MET A 333 5.73 -7.63 12.42
N PRO A 334 6.01 -7.92 13.70
CA PRO A 334 7.38 -8.10 14.18
C PRO A 334 8.18 -9.03 13.25
N GLU A 335 9.49 -8.83 13.10
CA GLU A 335 10.31 -9.63 12.19
C GLU A 335 10.26 -11.13 12.51
N SER A 336 10.18 -11.51 13.79
CA SER A 336 9.98 -12.90 14.24
C SER A 336 8.63 -13.51 13.84
N GLN A 337 7.67 -12.69 13.42
CA GLN A 337 6.31 -13.09 13.04
C GLN A 337 6.00 -12.86 11.57
N GLY A 338 7.01 -12.66 10.74
CA GLY A 338 6.87 -12.46 9.30
C GLY A 338 7.37 -11.11 8.77
N GLY A 339 7.49 -10.09 9.62
CA GLY A 339 8.11 -8.81 9.27
C GLY A 339 7.40 -8.02 8.17
N TRP A 340 8.19 -7.33 7.37
CA TRP A 340 7.73 -6.58 6.21
C TRP A 340 7.40 -7.49 5.02
N ARG A 341 6.35 -7.15 4.30
CA ARG A 341 6.08 -7.74 2.98
C ARG A 341 7.05 -7.18 1.94
N THR A 342 7.46 -8.02 0.97
CA THR A 342 8.48 -7.68 -0.04
C THR A 342 7.96 -7.92 -1.46
N LEU A 343 8.38 -7.10 -2.43
CA LEU A 343 8.16 -7.31 -3.85
C LEU A 343 9.48 -7.74 -4.49
N ASP A 344 9.51 -8.96 -5.06
CA ASP A 344 10.76 -9.57 -5.55
C ASP A 344 10.88 -9.51 -7.09
N THR A 345 9.80 -9.19 -7.82
CA THR A 345 9.82 -9.12 -9.27
C THR A 345 9.77 -7.68 -9.78
N ALA A 346 10.46 -7.40 -10.87
CA ALA A 346 10.42 -6.08 -11.53
C ALA A 346 8.99 -5.65 -11.86
N GLU A 347 8.14 -6.60 -12.24
CA GLU A 347 6.75 -6.38 -12.56
C GLU A 347 5.92 -5.96 -11.34
N ASP A 348 6.04 -6.68 -10.23
CA ASP A 348 5.32 -6.33 -9.00
C ASP A 348 5.82 -5.02 -8.39
N ILE A 349 7.12 -4.76 -8.47
CA ILE A 349 7.72 -3.47 -8.10
C ILE A 349 7.09 -2.33 -8.90
N GLN A 350 6.90 -2.52 -10.20
CA GLN A 350 6.26 -1.52 -11.05
C GLN A 350 4.76 -1.41 -10.78
N ARG A 351 4.04 -2.52 -10.78
CA ARG A 351 2.59 -2.58 -10.70
C ARG A 351 2.03 -2.28 -9.30
N ILE A 352 2.61 -2.90 -8.26
CA ILE A 352 2.13 -2.79 -6.87
C ILE A 352 2.89 -1.68 -6.14
N GLY A 353 4.22 -1.67 -6.31
CA GLY A 353 5.10 -0.68 -5.69
C GLY A 353 4.97 0.70 -6.31
N GLY A 354 4.53 0.82 -7.57
CA GLY A 354 4.51 2.09 -8.30
C GLY A 354 5.91 2.68 -8.49
N MET A 355 6.93 1.82 -8.66
CA MET A 355 8.33 2.21 -8.78
C MET A 355 8.90 1.75 -10.12
N ASP A 356 9.86 2.49 -10.65
CA ASP A 356 10.63 2.13 -11.85
C ASP A 356 11.73 1.11 -11.48
N PRO A 357 11.65 -0.15 -11.94
CA PRO A 357 12.63 -1.17 -11.59
C PRO A 357 14.05 -0.86 -12.08
N GLY A 358 14.18 -0.20 -13.24
CA GLY A 358 15.49 0.18 -13.79
C GLY A 358 16.17 1.27 -12.96
N LYS A 359 15.39 2.24 -12.45
CA LYS A 359 15.92 3.27 -11.55
C LYS A 359 16.25 2.68 -10.17
N LEU A 360 15.50 1.70 -9.68
CA LEU A 360 15.83 0.99 -8.43
C LEU A 360 17.11 0.16 -8.57
N GLU A 361 17.34 -0.50 -9.71
CA GLU A 361 18.61 -1.17 -9.97
C GLU A 361 19.77 -0.16 -10.06
N GLY A 362 19.55 1.00 -10.69
CA GLY A 362 20.50 2.12 -10.67
C GLY A 362 20.79 2.62 -9.24
N LEU A 363 19.78 2.71 -8.38
CA LEU A 363 19.93 3.05 -6.97
C LEU A 363 20.73 1.98 -6.20
N ARG A 364 20.47 0.70 -6.43
CA ARG A 364 21.24 -0.42 -5.88
C ARG A 364 22.71 -0.30 -6.24
N ASP A 365 22.99 -0.10 -7.52
CA ASP A 365 24.36 0.06 -8.04
C ASP A 365 25.07 1.26 -7.41
N TRP A 366 24.33 2.38 -7.27
CA TRP A 366 24.86 3.57 -6.63
C TRP A 366 25.16 3.32 -5.15
N LEU A 367 24.28 2.69 -4.39
CA LEU A 367 24.50 2.32 -2.98
C LEU A 367 25.78 1.48 -2.83
N LEU A 368 25.95 0.47 -3.68
CA LEU A 368 27.11 -0.42 -3.66
C LEU A 368 28.41 0.27 -4.08
N LYS A 369 28.36 1.30 -4.91
CA LYS A 369 29.53 2.08 -5.37
C LYS A 369 29.88 3.24 -4.45
N SER A 370 28.88 3.88 -3.83
CA SER A 370 29.06 5.08 -3.00
C SER A 370 29.69 4.81 -1.64
N ASP A 371 29.72 3.55 -1.22
CA ASP A 371 30.28 3.14 0.07
C ASP A 371 30.96 1.77 -0.05
N ASN A 372 32.11 1.61 0.55
CA ASN A 372 32.83 0.33 0.62
C ASN A 372 32.75 -0.34 2.00
N ARG A 373 32.10 0.31 2.96
CA ARG A 373 31.86 -0.21 4.32
C ARG A 373 30.66 -1.14 4.33
N ASP A 374 30.55 -1.95 5.39
CA ASP A 374 29.35 -2.75 5.64
C ASP A 374 28.14 -1.86 5.90
N PHE A 375 27.00 -2.17 5.28
CA PHE A 375 25.75 -1.45 5.46
C PHE A 375 24.54 -2.33 5.13
N ALA A 376 23.37 -1.90 5.60
CA ALA A 376 22.09 -2.35 5.09
C ALA A 376 21.21 -1.13 4.81
N ALA A 377 20.50 -1.17 3.67
CA ALA A 377 19.61 -0.10 3.20
C ALA A 377 18.28 -0.70 2.74
N THR A 378 17.18 -0.07 3.12
CA THR A 378 15.81 -0.53 2.84
C THR A 378 15.00 0.62 2.27
N VAL A 379 14.27 0.37 1.17
CA VAL A 379 13.32 1.29 0.54
C VAL A 379 11.93 0.67 0.59
N ILE A 380 10.99 1.39 1.18
CA ILE A 380 9.61 0.93 1.37
C ILE A 380 8.66 1.89 0.65
N ARG A 381 7.83 1.35 -0.24
CA ARG A 381 6.81 2.09 -0.98
C ARG A 381 5.46 1.40 -0.83
N ASN A 382 4.42 2.15 -0.45
CA ASN A 382 3.07 1.61 -0.25
C ASN A 382 3.03 0.43 0.75
N GLY A 383 3.92 0.43 1.76
CA GLY A 383 4.04 -0.64 2.75
C GLY A 383 4.77 -1.89 2.26
N TRP A 384 5.40 -1.88 1.10
CA TRP A 384 6.21 -2.97 0.56
C TRP A 384 7.68 -2.60 0.54
N ILE A 385 8.57 -3.51 0.95
CA ILE A 385 9.98 -3.40 0.60
C ILE A 385 10.08 -3.59 -0.93
N VAL A 386 10.55 -2.54 -1.61
CA VAL A 386 10.74 -2.52 -3.07
C VAL A 386 12.22 -2.60 -3.46
N LEU A 387 13.10 -2.31 -2.51
CA LEU A 387 14.54 -2.51 -2.63
C LEU A 387 15.15 -2.74 -1.25
N GLU A 388 15.96 -3.76 -1.13
CA GLU A 388 16.84 -3.99 0.00
C GLU A 388 18.24 -4.30 -0.48
N VAL A 389 19.24 -3.65 0.11
CA VAL A 389 20.66 -3.84 -0.24
C VAL A 389 21.45 -4.10 1.03
N GLU A 390 22.05 -5.27 1.09
CA GLU A 390 22.90 -5.71 2.19
C GLU A 390 24.33 -5.87 1.70
N ARG A 391 25.26 -5.31 2.47
CA ARG A 391 26.70 -5.53 2.32
C ARG A 391 27.29 -5.77 3.70
N GLY A 392 27.51 -7.01 4.07
CA GLY A 392 28.11 -7.38 5.36
C GLY A 392 27.23 -7.14 6.60
N ASN A 393 26.18 -6.33 6.50
CA ASN A 393 25.17 -6.12 7.54
C ASN A 393 23.81 -6.64 7.09
N SER A 394 23.07 -7.26 8.00
CA SER A 394 21.67 -7.63 7.78
C SER A 394 20.73 -6.44 8.05
N ALA A 395 19.78 -6.21 7.13
CA ALA A 395 18.71 -5.23 7.29
C ALA A 395 17.71 -5.60 8.39
N GLN A 396 17.57 -6.91 8.64
CA GLN A 396 16.61 -7.47 9.57
C GLN A 396 17.14 -7.56 11.01
N THR A 397 18.39 -7.98 11.21
CA THR A 397 18.87 -8.39 12.55
C THR A 397 20.08 -7.60 13.06
N ASP A 398 20.88 -6.96 12.19
CA ASP A 398 22.10 -6.30 12.63
C ASP A 398 21.83 -4.91 13.21
N SER A 399 21.77 -4.83 14.53
CA SER A 399 21.65 -3.57 15.27
C SER A 399 22.97 -2.81 15.26
N ARG A 400 23.24 -2.05 14.18
CA ARG A 400 24.42 -1.19 14.10
C ARG A 400 24.11 0.19 14.64
N ARG A 401 25.14 0.88 15.16
CA ARG A 401 25.03 2.25 15.65
C ARG A 401 24.44 3.16 14.57
N VAL A 402 23.37 3.89 14.90
CA VAL A 402 22.68 4.80 13.95
C VAL A 402 23.04 6.27 14.18
N ALA A 403 24.01 6.54 15.05
CA ALA A 403 24.55 7.87 15.32
C ALA A 403 23.43 8.91 15.53
N SER A 404 23.45 10.04 14.83
CA SER A 404 22.50 11.14 15.02
C SER A 404 21.04 10.84 14.62
N VAL A 405 20.73 9.70 14.01
CA VAL A 405 19.33 9.24 13.88
C VAL A 405 18.68 9.09 15.26
N SER A 406 19.47 8.76 16.30
CA SER A 406 19.03 8.71 17.69
C SER A 406 18.36 9.99 18.18
N LYS A 407 18.70 11.16 17.59
CA LYS A 407 18.12 12.46 17.96
C LYS A 407 16.64 12.57 17.56
N ALA A 408 16.29 12.10 16.36
CA ALA A 408 14.89 12.05 15.94
C ALA A 408 14.09 11.05 16.79
N VAL A 409 14.68 9.90 17.13
CA VAL A 409 14.06 8.93 18.03
C VAL A 409 13.85 9.55 19.42
N CYS A 410 14.85 10.24 19.97
CA CYS A 410 14.75 10.92 21.26
C CYS A 410 13.63 11.98 21.27
N ALA A 411 13.54 12.80 20.24
CA ALA A 411 12.49 13.81 20.13
C ALA A 411 11.09 13.16 20.01
N THR A 412 10.96 12.06 19.28
CA THR A 412 9.72 11.29 19.14
C THR A 412 9.29 10.69 20.49
N VAL A 413 10.23 10.08 21.22
CA VAL A 413 9.97 9.54 22.57
C VAL A 413 9.53 10.64 23.53
N LEU A 414 10.17 11.81 23.44
CA LEU A 414 9.80 12.95 24.29
C LEU A 414 8.40 13.51 23.97
N ALA A 415 7.99 13.46 22.70
CA ALA A 415 6.64 13.82 22.30
C ALA A 415 5.60 12.86 22.85
N ILE A 416 5.89 11.55 22.86
CA ILE A 416 5.02 10.54 23.49
C ILE A 416 4.91 10.80 24.99
N ALA A 417 6.04 11.08 25.67
CA ALA A 417 6.05 11.43 27.09
C ALA A 417 5.23 12.71 27.36
N SER A 418 5.34 13.73 26.50
CA SER A 418 4.54 14.96 26.60
C SER A 418 3.05 14.65 26.53
N GLU A 419 2.61 13.91 25.51
CA GLU A 419 1.21 13.55 25.31
C GLU A 419 0.64 12.76 26.50
N GLN A 420 1.32 11.68 26.91
CA GLN A 420 0.92 10.86 28.03
C GLN A 420 0.89 11.65 29.35
N SER A 421 1.80 12.61 29.53
CA SER A 421 1.83 13.48 30.70
C SER A 421 0.61 14.40 30.77
N GLN A 422 0.16 14.92 29.64
CA GLN A 422 -1.06 15.74 29.58
C GLN A 422 -2.33 14.93 29.82
N GLN A 423 -2.32 13.65 29.40
CA GLN A 423 -3.39 12.70 29.69
C GLN A 423 -3.43 12.27 31.17
N GLY A 424 -2.42 12.62 31.95
CA GLY A 424 -2.35 12.31 33.39
C GLY A 424 -1.91 10.87 33.69
N THR A 425 -1.31 10.18 32.73
CA THR A 425 -0.80 8.81 32.91
C THR A 425 0.63 8.76 33.45
N LEU A 426 1.33 9.90 33.48
CA LEU A 426 2.71 10.03 33.96
C LEU A 426 2.79 10.89 35.24
N PRO A 427 3.85 10.70 36.06
CA PRO A 427 4.01 11.39 37.34
C PRO A 427 4.06 12.92 37.23
N ARG A 428 4.58 13.46 36.16
CA ARG A 428 4.78 14.89 36.01
C ARG A 428 4.34 15.38 34.61
N LYS A 429 3.57 16.49 34.57
CA LYS A 429 3.15 17.12 33.33
C LYS A 429 4.30 17.89 32.68
N MET A 430 4.40 17.83 31.34
CA MET A 430 5.40 18.52 30.55
C MET A 430 4.85 18.87 29.17
N ARG A 431 5.14 20.09 28.71
CA ARG A 431 4.93 20.58 27.34
C ARG A 431 6.26 21.02 26.74
N PHE A 432 6.36 21.08 25.45
CA PHE A 432 7.59 21.50 24.78
C PHE A 432 7.97 22.97 25.04
N GLU A 433 7.03 23.80 25.46
CA GLU A 433 7.22 25.19 25.83
C GLU A 433 7.71 25.37 27.29
N ASP A 434 7.65 24.33 28.10
CA ASP A 434 8.09 24.38 29.50
C ASP A 434 9.61 24.51 29.60
N LYS A 435 10.09 25.11 30.70
CA LYS A 435 11.52 25.27 30.99
C LYS A 435 12.17 23.93 31.27
N ALA A 436 13.15 23.54 30.46
CA ALA A 436 13.78 22.22 30.51
C ALA A 436 14.47 21.92 31.84
N PHE A 437 15.12 22.91 32.44
CA PHE A 437 15.88 22.76 33.68
C PHE A 437 15.00 22.63 34.91
N ASP A 438 13.72 22.95 34.84
CA ASP A 438 12.75 22.59 35.92
C ASP A 438 12.59 21.07 36.03
N PHE A 439 12.93 20.32 34.99
CA PHE A 439 12.90 18.85 34.99
C PHE A 439 14.29 18.22 35.21
N ILE A 440 15.35 19.02 35.42
CA ILE A 440 16.71 18.52 35.67
C ILE A 440 17.22 19.11 37.01
N PRO A 441 16.59 18.76 38.18
CA PRO A 441 16.92 19.40 39.45
C PRO A 441 18.36 19.16 39.90
N TRP A 442 18.97 18.05 39.47
CA TRP A 442 20.38 17.76 39.80
C TRP A 442 21.40 18.55 38.98
N ALA A 443 20.95 19.36 38.02
CA ALA A 443 21.80 20.33 37.35
C ALA A 443 22.05 21.61 38.16
N GLN A 444 21.46 21.72 39.33
CA GLN A 444 21.64 22.88 40.25
C GLN A 444 22.93 22.77 41.09
N PRO A 445 23.62 23.90 41.34
CA PRO A 445 23.36 25.19 40.73
C PRO A 445 23.69 25.17 39.25
N LEU A 446 22.95 25.94 38.42
CA LEU A 446 23.21 26.00 36.99
C LEU A 446 24.61 26.54 36.68
N SER A 447 25.35 25.91 35.79
CA SER A 447 26.70 26.33 35.39
C SER A 447 26.68 27.64 34.59
N ASP A 448 25.55 27.96 33.92
CA ASP A 448 25.26 29.26 33.31
C ASP A 448 23.81 29.62 33.64
N PRO A 449 23.55 30.79 34.28
CA PRO A 449 22.20 31.18 34.68
C PRO A 449 21.19 31.28 33.54
N ARG A 450 21.63 31.52 32.29
CA ARG A 450 20.78 31.56 31.11
C ARG A 450 20.14 30.17 30.79
N LYS A 451 20.71 29.10 31.30
CA LYS A 451 20.13 27.71 31.15
C LYS A 451 18.71 27.65 31.75
N ALA A 452 18.38 28.48 32.73
CA ALA A 452 17.05 28.56 33.32
C ALA A 452 15.97 28.97 32.27
N GLU A 453 16.36 29.64 31.20
CA GLU A 453 15.42 30.12 30.17
C GLU A 453 15.19 29.13 29.02
N ILE A 454 15.98 28.07 28.95
CA ILE A 454 15.88 27.06 27.87
C ILE A 454 14.56 26.30 27.99
N THR A 455 13.81 26.24 26.89
CA THR A 455 12.62 25.39 26.77
C THR A 455 12.98 23.99 26.26
N VAL A 456 12.13 23.01 26.54
CA VAL A 456 12.26 21.65 25.98
C VAL A 456 12.33 21.70 24.45
N LYS A 457 11.48 22.50 23.81
CA LYS A 457 11.47 22.74 22.36
C LYS A 457 12.82 23.21 21.82
N GLN A 458 13.50 24.12 22.53
CA GLN A 458 14.80 24.63 22.11
C GLN A 458 15.91 23.57 22.20
N LEU A 459 15.81 22.59 23.12
CA LEU A 459 16.72 21.44 23.13
C LEU A 459 16.59 20.64 21.82
N LEU A 460 15.36 20.36 21.39
CA LEU A 460 15.07 19.54 20.22
C LEU A 460 15.39 20.22 18.89
N ASN A 461 15.34 21.57 18.87
CA ASN A 461 15.53 22.39 17.65
C ASN A 461 16.95 22.95 17.50
N HIS A 462 17.88 22.56 18.37
CA HIS A 462 19.26 23.07 18.35
C HIS A 462 19.37 24.59 18.58
N THR A 463 18.41 25.20 19.28
CA THR A 463 18.37 26.64 19.56
C THR A 463 18.55 26.97 21.04
N SER A 464 18.98 25.99 21.83
CA SER A 464 19.19 26.14 23.28
C SER A 464 20.47 26.89 23.65
N GLY A 465 21.47 26.97 22.77
CA GLY A 465 22.81 27.47 23.07
C GLY A 465 23.71 26.46 23.82
N ILE A 466 23.18 25.27 24.18
CA ILE A 466 23.99 24.21 24.82
C ILE A 466 24.99 23.68 23.80
N CYS A 467 26.24 23.71 24.14
CA CYS A 467 27.44 23.18 23.47
C CYS A 467 27.23 22.66 22.04
N PRO A 468 27.25 23.54 21.01
CA PRO A 468 27.24 23.08 19.62
C PRO A 468 28.43 22.14 19.31
N GLU A 469 28.23 21.10 18.50
CA GLU A 469 29.29 20.16 18.10
C GLU A 469 30.49 20.88 17.45
N ALA A 470 30.23 21.98 16.74
CA ALA A 470 31.28 22.81 16.14
C ALA A 470 32.26 23.41 17.16
N MET A 471 31.97 23.40 18.47
CA MET A 471 32.90 23.81 19.53
C MET A 471 33.94 22.71 19.83
N GLY A 472 33.80 21.51 19.24
CA GLY A 472 34.78 20.43 19.39
C GLY A 472 34.80 19.78 20.76
N ALA A 473 33.73 19.93 21.56
CA ALA A 473 33.61 19.20 22.81
C ALA A 473 33.26 17.71 22.50
N PRO A 474 33.77 16.73 23.26
CA PRO A 474 33.33 15.36 23.15
C PRO A 474 31.81 15.23 23.33
N ASN A 475 31.21 14.36 22.52
CA ASN A 475 29.76 14.09 22.58
C ASN A 475 29.40 13.03 23.63
N ASP A 476 30.38 12.48 24.30
CA ASP A 476 30.29 11.49 25.36
C ASP A 476 31.05 11.98 26.61
N GLY A 477 30.92 11.31 27.71
CA GLY A 477 31.57 11.65 28.98
C GLY A 477 30.63 11.51 30.16
N SER A 478 31.09 11.99 31.32
CA SER A 478 30.29 11.97 32.52
C SER A 478 29.12 12.96 32.47
N TRP A 479 28.10 12.74 33.27
CA TRP A 479 26.98 13.70 33.39
C TRP A 479 27.41 15.05 33.95
N GLU A 480 28.48 15.10 34.84
CA GLU A 480 29.10 16.34 35.27
C GLU A 480 29.62 17.15 34.09
N TYR A 481 30.24 16.46 33.10
CA TYR A 481 30.73 17.11 31.88
C TYR A 481 29.55 17.62 31.01
N ILE A 482 28.58 16.78 30.72
CA ILE A 482 27.42 17.10 29.87
C ILE A 482 26.61 18.28 30.45
N LEU A 483 26.40 18.30 31.79
CA LEU A 483 25.67 19.36 32.47
C LEU A 483 26.49 20.65 32.68
N GLY A 484 27.80 20.62 32.41
CA GLY A 484 28.69 21.77 32.55
C GLY A 484 29.30 21.98 33.93
N HIS A 485 29.47 20.94 34.73
CA HIS A 485 30.06 20.99 36.10
C HIS A 485 31.51 20.50 36.13
N SER A 486 32.11 20.16 34.99
CA SER A 486 33.50 19.69 34.91
C SER A 486 34.57 20.80 34.86
N GLY A 487 34.17 22.06 34.72
CA GLY A 487 35.05 23.18 34.50
C GLY A 487 35.46 23.44 33.05
N ASP A 488 34.98 22.62 32.09
CA ASP A 488 35.20 22.90 30.66
C ASP A 488 34.25 24.00 30.18
N LYS A 489 34.84 25.10 29.74
CA LYS A 489 34.09 26.31 29.31
C LYS A 489 33.13 26.03 28.14
N ARG A 490 33.36 25.00 27.32
CA ARG A 490 32.51 24.62 26.20
C ARG A 490 31.17 24.04 26.65
N THR A 491 31.11 23.36 27.80
CA THR A 491 29.90 22.80 28.37
C THR A 491 29.33 23.63 29.52
N GLU A 492 30.20 24.38 30.23
CA GLU A 492 29.82 25.27 31.33
C GLU A 492 28.93 26.40 30.87
N ALA A 493 29.33 27.15 29.84
CA ALA A 493 28.65 28.34 29.34
C ALA A 493 27.83 28.04 28.09
N LEU A 494 26.71 28.74 27.92
CA LEU A 494 25.97 28.72 26.65
C LEU A 494 26.72 29.45 25.55
N ALA A 495 26.75 28.85 24.34
CA ALA A 495 27.34 29.44 23.15
C ALA A 495 26.62 30.71 22.67
N PHE A 496 25.34 30.80 22.93
CA PHE A 496 24.45 31.93 22.61
C PHE A 496 23.22 31.90 23.52
N ASP A 497 22.48 33.01 23.59
CA ASP A 497 21.25 33.07 24.37
C ASP A 497 20.18 32.18 23.79
N PRO A 498 19.38 31.51 24.63
CA PRO A 498 18.31 30.57 24.18
C PRO A 498 17.40 31.25 23.14
N GLY A 499 17.27 30.62 21.96
CA GLY A 499 16.46 31.12 20.85
C GLY A 499 17.11 32.15 19.95
N SER A 500 18.33 32.64 20.27
CA SER A 500 19.01 33.67 19.46
C SER A 500 19.91 33.10 18.35
N GLY A 501 20.19 31.82 18.37
CA GLY A 501 21.05 31.14 17.40
C GLY A 501 20.59 29.70 17.13
N CYS A 502 21.22 29.05 16.17
CA CYS A 502 21.02 27.63 15.86
C CYS A 502 22.38 26.93 15.76
N GLY A 503 22.69 26.08 16.71
CA GLY A 503 23.92 25.30 16.78
C GLY A 503 23.64 23.83 17.03
N TYR A 504 23.98 22.96 16.09
CA TYR A 504 23.76 21.53 16.20
C TYR A 504 24.43 20.94 17.44
N SER A 505 23.64 20.35 18.35
CA SER A 505 24.13 19.92 19.66
C SER A 505 23.63 18.52 20.03
N THR A 506 24.55 17.59 20.23
CA THR A 506 24.27 16.29 20.85
C THR A 506 23.99 16.44 22.34
N HIS A 507 24.67 17.35 23.03
CA HIS A 507 24.47 17.61 24.45
C HIS A 507 23.05 18.10 24.74
N ALA A 508 22.45 18.91 23.86
CA ALA A 508 21.06 19.35 24.02
C ALA A 508 20.08 18.17 24.06
N LEU A 509 20.27 17.17 23.21
CA LEU A 509 19.44 15.96 23.21
C LEU A 509 19.71 15.06 24.42
N ALA A 510 20.91 15.08 24.98
CA ALA A 510 21.19 14.43 26.25
C ALA A 510 20.36 15.05 27.39
N HIS A 511 20.27 16.39 27.44
CA HIS A 511 19.39 17.08 28.40
C HIS A 511 17.91 16.72 28.17
N ALA A 512 17.45 16.57 26.92
CA ALA A 512 16.10 16.15 26.61
C ALA A 512 15.79 14.73 27.14
N ALA A 513 16.76 13.81 27.09
CA ALA A 513 16.60 12.48 27.69
C ALA A 513 16.43 12.56 29.23
N LEU A 514 17.17 13.45 29.91
CA LEU A 514 16.98 13.69 31.36
C LEU A 514 15.60 14.27 31.69
N VAL A 515 15.10 15.18 30.85
CA VAL A 515 13.72 15.70 30.99
C VAL A 515 12.72 14.55 30.89
N CYS A 516 12.88 13.66 29.90
CA CYS A 516 12.01 12.50 29.71
C CYS A 516 11.97 11.63 30.96
N GLU A 517 13.13 11.33 31.57
CA GLU A 517 13.24 10.50 32.79
C GLU A 517 12.48 11.10 33.95
N THR A 518 12.61 12.40 34.18
CA THR A 518 11.90 13.10 35.25
C THR A 518 10.38 13.10 35.03
N VAL A 519 9.96 13.26 33.79
CA VAL A 519 8.52 13.30 33.44
C VAL A 519 7.89 11.92 33.56
N THR A 520 8.60 10.87 33.15
CA THR A 520 8.08 9.50 33.11
C THR A 520 8.29 8.75 34.45
N GLY A 521 9.29 9.17 35.25
CA GLY A 521 9.68 8.46 36.49
C GLY A 521 10.43 7.16 36.22
N MET A 522 10.92 6.94 34.96
CA MET A 522 11.69 5.76 34.60
C MET A 522 12.88 6.11 33.67
N PRO A 523 13.90 5.24 33.59
CA PRO A 523 15.01 5.44 32.66
C PRO A 523 14.53 5.71 31.22
N TYR A 524 15.20 6.60 30.52
CA TYR A 524 14.85 6.99 29.14
C TYR A 524 14.75 5.80 28.17
N ASP A 525 15.74 4.91 28.20
CA ASP A 525 15.76 3.71 27.36
C ASP A 525 14.57 2.77 27.65
N GLN A 526 14.23 2.59 28.91
CA GLN A 526 13.07 1.79 29.31
C GLN A 526 11.77 2.40 28.78
N PHE A 527 11.61 3.72 28.93
CA PHE A 527 10.43 4.39 28.39
C PHE A 527 10.37 4.33 26.86
N ALA A 528 11.49 4.52 26.16
CA ALA A 528 11.56 4.40 24.70
C ALA A 528 11.15 2.98 24.21
N ILE A 529 11.58 1.94 24.92
CA ILE A 529 11.21 0.56 24.62
C ILE A 529 9.71 0.34 24.83
N GLU A 530 9.17 0.74 25.98
CA GLU A 530 7.76 0.50 26.31
C GLU A 530 6.79 1.34 25.45
N ALA A 531 7.13 2.61 25.22
CA ALA A 531 6.21 3.57 24.60
C ALA A 531 6.33 3.65 23.07
N LEU A 532 7.48 3.25 22.48
CA LEU A 532 7.72 3.32 21.04
C LEU A 532 8.09 1.97 20.43
N PHE A 533 9.13 1.28 20.95
CA PHE A 533 9.67 0.10 20.25
C PHE A 533 8.71 -1.10 20.28
N LYS A 534 8.19 -1.45 21.46
CA LYS A 534 7.23 -2.57 21.60
C LYS A 534 5.94 -2.34 20.79
N PRO A 535 5.31 -1.15 20.87
CA PRO A 535 4.13 -0.89 20.05
C PRO A 535 4.37 -1.02 18.54
N LEU A 536 5.56 -0.67 18.04
CA LEU A 536 5.92 -0.80 16.63
C LEU A 536 6.42 -2.20 16.23
N GLY A 537 6.53 -3.14 17.17
CA GLY A 537 7.07 -4.47 16.90
C GLY A 537 8.57 -4.45 16.57
N ILE A 538 9.32 -3.48 17.09
CA ILE A 538 10.77 -3.42 16.97
C ILE A 538 11.37 -4.46 17.91
N GLU A 539 12.26 -5.33 17.40
CA GLU A 539 12.80 -6.46 18.14
C GLU A 539 14.31 -6.38 18.36
N HIS A 540 15.03 -5.53 17.61
CA HIS A 540 16.48 -5.49 17.63
C HIS A 540 17.00 -4.08 17.91
N TRP A 541 17.54 -3.87 19.10
CA TRP A 541 18.14 -2.58 19.49
C TRP A 541 19.19 -2.75 20.57
N TRP A 542 20.04 -1.72 20.73
CA TRP A 542 20.85 -1.49 21.91
C TRP A 542 21.01 0.01 22.15
N PHE A 543 21.31 0.38 23.39
CA PHE A 543 21.61 1.74 23.76
C PHE A 543 23.04 1.87 24.29
N GLN A 544 23.71 2.97 23.93
CA GLN A 544 24.96 3.38 24.56
C GLN A 544 24.64 4.27 25.75
N PHE A 545 25.32 4.04 26.87
CA PHE A 545 25.13 4.81 28.08
C PHE A 545 26.38 5.65 28.36
N TYR A 546 26.19 6.84 28.99
CA TYR A 546 27.29 7.63 29.51
C TYR A 546 27.90 6.97 30.74
N GLU A 547 29.23 7.09 30.93
CA GLU A 547 29.93 6.58 32.12
C GLU A 547 29.66 7.48 33.35
N GLY A 548 29.76 6.90 34.56
CA GLY A 548 29.65 7.63 35.85
C GLY A 548 28.26 7.89 36.37
N GLY A 549 27.29 7.05 36.04
CA GLY A 549 25.87 7.30 36.19
C GLY A 549 25.20 7.17 37.54
N GLU A 550 25.86 6.88 38.72
CA GLU A 550 25.13 6.71 39.98
C GLU A 550 24.47 8.01 40.46
N LYS A 551 25.13 9.15 40.27
CA LYS A 551 24.61 10.45 40.72
C LYS A 551 23.48 10.98 39.84
N TYR A 552 23.55 10.76 38.52
CA TYR A 552 22.67 11.35 37.51
C TYR A 552 21.90 10.30 36.68
N GLY A 553 22.08 9.02 36.98
CA GLY A 553 21.43 7.93 36.20
C GLY A 553 22.17 7.53 34.91
N ARG A 554 21.54 6.65 34.13
CA ARG A 554 22.05 6.20 32.80
C ARG A 554 21.13 6.70 31.71
N HIS A 555 21.62 7.59 30.85
CA HIS A 555 20.76 8.26 29.88
C HIS A 555 21.34 8.17 28.46
N PRO A 556 20.79 7.30 27.61
CA PRO A 556 21.20 7.18 26.21
C PRO A 556 20.57 8.27 25.37
N SER A 557 21.34 9.23 24.88
CA SER A 557 20.81 10.36 24.11
C SER A 557 21.21 10.38 22.64
N HIS A 558 22.27 9.65 22.24
CA HIS A 558 22.76 9.64 20.86
C HIS A 558 23.33 8.27 20.42
N GLY A 559 23.36 7.32 21.31
CA GLY A 559 23.92 5.99 21.09
C GLY A 559 22.82 4.94 20.97
N LEU A 560 22.05 4.95 19.90
CA LEU A 560 21.12 3.89 19.53
C LEU A 560 21.74 3.00 18.43
N GLY A 561 21.57 1.70 18.56
CA GLY A 561 21.81 0.72 17.50
C GLY A 561 20.51 0.07 17.08
N MET A 562 20.28 -0.06 15.77
CA MET A 562 19.04 -0.63 15.22
C MET A 562 19.24 -1.09 13.77
N PRO A 563 18.60 -2.19 13.31
CA PRO A 563 18.59 -2.59 11.91
C PRO A 563 17.79 -1.61 11.04
N SER A 564 18.04 -1.62 9.73
CA SER A 564 17.36 -0.69 8.81
C SER A 564 15.85 -0.97 8.72
N ARG A 565 15.40 -2.23 8.81
CA ARG A 565 13.96 -2.57 8.81
C ARG A 565 13.26 -2.05 10.06
N ASP A 566 13.89 -2.12 11.22
CA ASP A 566 13.32 -1.58 12.46
C ASP A 566 13.32 -0.04 12.48
N LEU A 567 14.36 0.62 11.94
CA LEU A 567 14.35 2.06 11.71
C LEU A 567 13.19 2.47 10.80
N ALA A 568 12.94 1.71 9.74
CA ALA A 568 11.86 1.97 8.79
C ALA A 568 10.47 1.91 9.46
N ARG A 569 10.27 1.10 10.53
CA ARG A 569 9.00 1.08 11.31
C ARG A 569 8.69 2.43 11.92
N ILE A 570 9.71 3.10 12.48
CA ILE A 570 9.54 4.46 13.03
C ILE A 570 9.15 5.44 11.91
N GLY A 571 9.86 5.39 10.76
CA GLY A 571 9.54 6.22 9.59
C GLY A 571 8.13 5.96 9.05
N TRP A 572 7.71 4.68 9.02
CA TRP A 572 6.38 4.28 8.56
C TRP A 572 5.28 4.73 9.52
N CYS A 573 5.52 4.67 10.82
CA CYS A 573 4.60 5.22 11.82
C CYS A 573 4.44 6.74 11.65
N MET A 574 5.56 7.48 11.49
CA MET A 574 5.53 8.92 11.22
C MET A 574 4.77 9.25 9.93
N LEU A 575 4.98 8.47 8.86
CA LEU A 575 4.28 8.64 7.57
C LEU A 575 2.77 8.42 7.71
N ASN A 576 2.34 7.55 8.62
CA ASN A 576 0.94 7.24 8.90
C ASN A 576 0.37 8.06 10.08
N ASP A 577 0.75 9.34 10.19
CA ASP A 577 0.26 10.26 11.23
C ASP A 577 0.47 9.76 12.66
N GLY A 578 1.45 8.90 12.89
CA GLY A 578 1.76 8.32 14.18
C GLY A 578 0.88 7.15 14.60
N GLN A 579 0.04 6.65 13.71
CA GLN A 579 -0.80 5.47 13.95
C GLN A 579 -0.06 4.17 13.68
N TRP A 580 -0.44 3.12 14.40
CA TRP A 580 0.08 1.77 14.26
C TRP A 580 -0.95 0.72 14.65
N SER A 581 -0.86 -0.48 14.04
CA SER A 581 -1.67 -1.64 14.42
C SER A 581 -0.79 -2.89 14.55
N ASN A 582 -1.00 -3.65 15.61
CA ASN A 582 -0.27 -4.90 15.88
C ASN A 582 -0.87 -6.13 15.18
N GLY A 583 -1.88 -5.96 14.36
CA GLY A 583 -2.63 -7.05 13.73
C GLY A 583 -2.35 -7.25 12.23
N GLY A 584 -1.14 -7.04 11.73
CA GLY A 584 -0.72 -7.34 10.34
C GLY A 584 -1.57 -6.73 9.22
N ASN A 585 -2.88 -6.86 9.28
CA ASN A 585 -3.86 -6.35 8.32
C ASN A 585 -4.94 -5.48 9.00
N GLY A 586 -4.60 -4.77 10.07
CA GLY A 586 -5.55 -3.88 10.76
C GLY A 586 -6.56 -4.59 11.67
N SER A 587 -6.48 -5.91 11.83
CA SER A 587 -7.42 -6.69 12.66
C SER A 587 -7.32 -6.40 14.17
N GLY A 588 -6.26 -5.73 14.62
CA GLY A 588 -6.03 -5.36 16.02
C GLY A 588 -6.51 -3.97 16.43
N GLY A 589 -7.12 -3.21 15.49
CA GLY A 589 -7.42 -1.79 15.68
C GLY A 589 -6.17 -0.91 15.59
N GLU A 590 -6.30 0.30 15.03
CA GLU A 590 -5.24 1.30 15.01
C GLU A 590 -5.13 2.00 16.36
N GLN A 591 -3.91 2.20 16.84
CA GLN A 591 -3.61 3.00 18.03
C GLN A 591 -2.69 4.16 17.69
N GLN A 592 -2.85 5.29 18.37
CA GLN A 592 -1.94 6.43 18.25
C GLN A 592 -0.70 6.14 19.11
N VAL A 593 0.41 5.76 18.47
CA VAL A 593 1.70 5.51 19.13
C VAL A 593 2.52 6.80 19.20
N ILE A 594 2.69 7.51 18.09
CA ILE A 594 3.35 8.82 18.06
C ILE A 594 2.26 9.89 17.96
N PRO A 595 2.26 10.92 18.82
CA PRO A 595 1.21 11.95 18.80
C PRO A 595 1.10 12.62 17.42
N LYS A 596 -0.11 12.70 16.87
CA LYS A 596 -0.35 13.32 15.56
C LYS A 596 0.14 14.77 15.51
N TRP A 597 -0.09 15.56 16.57
CA TRP A 597 0.40 16.94 16.63
C TRP A 597 1.93 17.05 16.46
N PHE A 598 2.69 16.05 16.95
CA PHE A 598 4.14 16.02 16.77
C PHE A 598 4.51 15.75 15.31
N VAL A 599 3.88 14.78 14.67
CA VAL A 599 4.07 14.49 13.25
C VAL A 599 3.80 15.74 12.42
N GLU A 600 2.69 16.43 12.67
CA GLU A 600 2.32 17.69 12.01
C GLU A 600 3.37 18.80 12.25
N GLN A 601 3.86 18.95 13.48
CA GLN A 601 4.89 19.95 13.81
C GLN A 601 6.21 19.69 13.09
N THR A 602 6.59 18.43 12.83
CA THR A 602 7.81 18.12 12.06
C THR A 602 7.73 18.56 10.60
N ALA A 603 6.56 18.94 10.09
CA ALA A 603 6.36 19.31 8.68
C ALA A 603 6.93 20.68 8.32
N SER A 604 7.28 21.50 9.30
CA SER A 604 7.80 22.86 9.06
C SER A 604 8.87 23.27 10.06
N ALA A 605 9.75 24.12 9.65
CA ALA A 605 10.70 24.74 10.57
C ALA A 605 9.97 25.58 11.63
N THR A 606 10.33 25.39 12.90
CA THR A 606 9.58 25.93 14.03
C THR A 606 10.17 27.17 14.66
N HIS A 607 11.29 27.67 14.13
CA HIS A 607 12.00 28.80 14.71
C HIS A 607 12.62 29.67 13.63
N SER A 608 12.81 30.93 13.97
CA SER A 608 13.65 31.89 13.24
C SER A 608 14.81 32.30 14.13
N VAL A 609 15.97 32.51 13.55
CA VAL A 609 17.14 33.02 14.25
C VAL A 609 17.30 34.48 13.92
N THR A 610 17.45 35.30 14.95
CA THR A 610 17.51 36.78 14.84
C THR A 610 18.93 37.35 14.68
N SER A 611 19.97 36.52 14.97
CA SER A 611 21.37 36.97 14.89
C SER A 611 22.15 36.20 13.80
N PRO A 612 22.62 36.89 12.75
CA PRO A 612 23.37 36.25 11.66
C PRO A 612 24.87 36.03 11.96
N GLU A 613 25.40 36.49 13.10
CA GLU A 613 26.85 36.59 13.33
C GLU A 613 27.48 35.40 14.07
N MET A 614 26.80 34.27 14.20
CA MET A 614 27.32 33.15 14.99
C MET A 614 28.18 32.19 14.17
N ARG A 615 29.39 31.93 14.63
CA ARG A 615 30.41 31.05 14.05
C ARG A 615 29.95 29.61 13.80
N TRP A 616 28.96 29.12 14.54
CA TRP A 616 28.38 27.77 14.48
C TRP A 616 26.92 27.76 14.01
N GLN A 617 26.46 28.89 13.48
CA GLN A 617 25.07 29.05 13.06
C GLN A 617 24.79 28.21 11.83
N LEU A 618 23.78 27.37 11.93
CA LEU A 618 23.24 26.58 10.83
C LEU A 618 21.95 27.24 10.31
N ASN A 619 21.52 26.85 9.11
CA ASN A 619 20.24 27.28 8.59
C ASN A 619 19.10 26.67 9.45
N PRO A 620 18.38 27.48 10.25
CA PRO A 620 17.32 26.96 11.13
C PRO A 620 16.13 26.40 10.37
N ALA A 621 15.95 26.75 9.10
CA ALA A 621 14.88 26.24 8.26
C ALA A 621 15.01 24.73 7.95
N VAL A 622 16.18 24.15 8.24
CA VAL A 622 16.42 22.69 8.04
C VAL A 622 15.90 21.86 9.22
N PHE A 623 15.76 22.43 10.43
CA PHE A 623 15.52 21.68 11.65
C PHE A 623 14.08 21.81 12.16
N SER A 624 13.49 20.70 12.53
CA SER A 624 12.19 20.63 13.19
C SER A 624 12.13 19.48 14.19
N HIS A 625 12.16 19.80 15.50
CA HIS A 625 11.95 18.84 16.59
C HIS A 625 12.77 17.54 16.48
N GLY A 626 14.09 17.69 16.27
CA GLY A 626 15.02 16.56 16.11
C GLY A 626 15.05 15.92 14.74
N TRP A 627 14.08 16.19 13.88
CA TRP A 627 14.06 15.84 12.46
C TRP A 627 14.64 16.94 11.60
N GLU A 628 14.91 16.64 10.33
CA GLU A 628 15.38 17.59 9.32
C GLU A 628 14.39 17.66 8.14
N LEU A 629 14.34 18.83 7.53
CA LEU A 629 13.60 19.15 6.30
C LEU A 629 14.61 19.19 5.15
N PRO A 630 14.91 18.06 4.50
CA PRO A 630 16.03 17.95 3.56
C PRO A 630 15.86 18.82 2.31
N ALA A 631 14.62 19.13 1.90
CA ALA A 631 14.35 20.06 0.79
C ALA A 631 14.84 21.51 1.06
N ASN A 632 15.07 21.89 2.32
CA ASN A 632 15.51 23.23 2.72
C ASN A 632 17.04 23.37 2.80
N HIS A 633 17.82 22.33 2.44
CA HIS A 633 19.27 22.45 2.39
C HIS A 633 19.72 23.35 1.23
N ASP A 634 20.61 24.29 1.54
CA ASP A 634 21.24 25.16 0.55
C ASP A 634 22.43 24.40 -0.10
N PRO A 635 22.51 24.29 -1.44
CA PRO A 635 23.66 23.70 -2.13
C PRO A 635 25.01 24.26 -1.70
N LYS A 636 25.07 25.51 -1.27
CA LYS A 636 26.30 26.16 -0.74
C LYS A 636 26.80 25.54 0.56
N SER A 637 25.94 24.79 1.28
CA SER A 637 26.35 24.07 2.49
C SER A 637 27.01 22.73 2.21
N GLY A 638 27.16 22.34 0.93
CA GLY A 638 27.62 21.01 0.52
C GLY A 638 26.52 19.94 0.56
N ARG A 639 25.28 20.29 0.90
CA ARG A 639 24.09 19.45 0.89
C ARG A 639 23.01 20.13 0.05
N SER A 640 22.36 19.41 -0.86
CA SER A 640 21.35 19.98 -1.75
C SER A 640 20.00 19.32 -1.53
N GLY A 641 18.98 20.16 -1.36
CA GLY A 641 17.58 19.75 -1.34
C GLY A 641 16.93 19.62 -2.73
N GLU A 642 17.68 19.89 -3.80
CA GLU A 642 17.16 19.86 -5.16
C GLU A 642 16.65 18.45 -5.53
N GLY A 643 15.43 18.38 -6.08
CA GLY A 643 14.78 17.12 -6.46
C GLY A 643 14.23 16.30 -5.29
N ILE A 644 14.25 16.84 -4.06
CA ILE A 644 13.60 16.24 -2.88
C ILE A 644 12.24 16.92 -2.66
N PRO A 645 11.15 16.15 -2.47
CA PRO A 645 9.84 16.75 -2.17
C PRO A 645 9.85 17.62 -0.92
N ALA A 646 9.10 18.72 -0.94
CA ALA A 646 9.06 19.69 0.16
C ALA A 646 8.51 19.11 1.48
N ASP A 647 7.71 18.05 1.40
CA ASP A 647 7.14 17.35 2.55
C ASP A 647 8.01 16.20 3.07
N ALA A 648 9.20 16.00 2.51
CA ALA A 648 10.16 15.02 3.02
C ALA A 648 10.68 15.39 4.41
N ARG A 649 10.81 14.41 5.28
CA ARG A 649 11.49 14.51 6.58
C ARG A 649 12.58 13.47 6.64
N SER A 650 13.70 13.83 7.23
CA SER A 650 14.81 12.92 7.39
C SER A 650 15.53 13.13 8.71
N LYS A 651 16.34 12.16 9.09
CA LYS A 651 17.39 12.33 10.08
C LYS A 651 18.63 11.55 9.65
N PRO A 652 19.64 12.25 9.14
CA PRO A 652 20.93 11.65 8.88
C PRO A 652 21.75 11.44 10.15
N GLY A 653 22.60 10.44 10.13
CA GLY A 653 23.60 10.16 11.16
C GLY A 653 24.97 9.92 10.54
N SER A 654 26.02 10.46 11.21
CA SER A 654 27.42 10.32 10.76
C SER A 654 27.73 8.90 10.31
N GLY A 655 28.37 8.75 9.16
CA GLY A 655 28.74 7.48 8.55
C GLY A 655 27.73 6.94 7.53
N GLY A 656 26.67 7.67 7.24
CA GLY A 656 25.68 7.23 6.27
C GLY A 656 24.49 6.51 6.88
N GLN A 657 24.21 6.73 8.16
CA GLN A 657 22.97 6.33 8.81
C GLN A 657 21.85 7.26 8.33
N LEU A 658 20.67 6.72 8.07
CA LEU A 658 19.53 7.53 7.62
C LEU A 658 18.20 6.88 8.01
N ILE A 659 17.27 7.71 8.42
CA ILE A 659 15.83 7.47 8.34
C ILE A 659 15.21 8.65 7.59
N ALA A 660 14.33 8.37 6.64
CA ALA A 660 13.56 9.42 5.96
C ALA A 660 12.20 8.88 5.52
N PHE A 661 11.21 9.78 5.45
CA PHE A 661 9.90 9.49 4.91
C PHE A 661 9.37 10.67 4.10
N VAL A 662 8.57 10.35 3.08
CA VAL A 662 8.00 11.32 2.13
C VAL A 662 6.51 11.06 1.99
N PRO A 663 5.64 11.80 2.68
CA PRO A 663 4.19 11.57 2.67
C PRO A 663 3.57 11.61 1.27
N SER A 664 3.90 12.64 0.46
CA SER A 664 3.37 12.77 -0.91
C SER A 664 3.72 11.60 -1.83
N LEU A 665 4.76 10.83 -1.49
CA LEU A 665 5.17 9.65 -2.24
C LEU A 665 4.87 8.34 -1.51
N ASN A 666 4.26 8.34 -0.33
CA ASN A 666 4.07 7.16 0.51
C ASN A 666 5.34 6.28 0.59
N LEU A 667 6.49 6.94 0.82
CA LEU A 667 7.84 6.39 0.71
C LEU A 667 8.58 6.50 2.04
N VAL A 668 9.24 5.42 2.46
CA VAL A 668 10.19 5.41 3.59
C VAL A 668 11.50 4.82 3.12
N ILE A 669 12.62 5.41 3.55
CA ILE A 669 13.94 4.85 3.37
C ILE A 669 14.69 4.79 4.71
N ALA A 670 15.46 3.74 4.89
CA ALA A 670 16.34 3.59 6.05
C ALA A 670 17.70 3.03 5.63
N ARG A 671 18.75 3.40 6.36
CA ARG A 671 20.09 2.86 6.14
C ARG A 671 20.87 2.85 7.46
N GLN A 672 21.64 1.79 7.70
CA GLN A 672 22.57 1.69 8.81
C GLN A 672 23.92 1.13 8.34
N THR A 673 25.01 1.58 8.97
CA THR A 673 26.37 1.05 8.73
C THR A 673 27.11 0.75 10.03
N GLY A 674 26.82 1.43 11.12
CA GLY A 674 27.60 1.41 12.36
C GLY A 674 28.92 2.20 12.31
N SER A 675 29.30 2.70 11.13
CA SER A 675 30.53 3.48 10.92
C SER A 675 30.30 4.97 11.14
N SER A 676 31.36 5.79 11.12
CA SER A 676 31.32 7.25 11.15
C SER A 676 31.95 7.85 9.89
N GLY A 677 31.77 9.15 9.67
CA GLY A 677 32.25 9.90 8.50
C GLY A 677 31.13 10.51 7.67
N ASP A 678 31.50 11.14 6.57
CA ASP A 678 30.56 11.78 5.65
C ASP A 678 30.00 10.77 4.65
N TRP A 679 28.78 11.05 4.17
CA TRP A 679 28.14 10.29 3.12
C TRP A 679 27.02 11.12 2.46
N GLN A 680 26.55 10.72 1.28
CA GLN A 680 25.64 11.47 0.42
C GLN A 680 24.17 11.14 0.72
N PHE A 681 23.64 11.61 1.86
CA PHE A 681 22.29 11.30 2.33
C PHE A 681 21.19 11.80 1.38
N GLU A 682 21.32 13.04 0.90
CA GLU A 682 20.34 13.68 0.01
C GLU A 682 20.30 12.98 -1.34
N GLU A 683 21.44 12.51 -1.84
CA GLU A 683 21.49 11.76 -3.10
C GLU A 683 20.75 10.42 -3.00
N TYR A 684 20.90 9.71 -1.87
CA TYR A 684 20.13 8.48 -1.64
C TYR A 684 18.62 8.77 -1.64
N LEU A 685 18.18 9.78 -0.90
CA LEU A 685 16.77 10.17 -0.85
C LEU A 685 16.26 10.62 -2.21
N ARG A 686 17.03 11.44 -2.92
CA ARG A 686 16.69 11.94 -4.27
C ARG A 686 16.52 10.81 -5.28
N LEU A 687 17.45 9.84 -5.29
CA LEU A 687 17.39 8.69 -6.19
C LEU A 687 16.18 7.80 -5.88
N ALA A 688 15.87 7.59 -4.60
CA ALA A 688 14.69 6.83 -4.20
C ALA A 688 13.39 7.53 -4.62
N CYS A 689 13.29 8.85 -4.41
CA CYS A 689 12.14 9.65 -4.86
C CYS A 689 12.00 9.64 -6.39
N ALA A 690 13.10 9.77 -7.12
CA ALA A 690 13.11 9.77 -8.59
C ALA A 690 12.72 8.43 -9.21
N ALA A 691 12.78 7.33 -8.46
CA ALA A 691 12.35 6.01 -8.91
C ALA A 691 10.82 5.82 -8.79
N VAL A 692 10.10 6.70 -8.11
CA VAL A 692 8.63 6.66 -8.06
C VAL A 692 8.08 7.01 -9.45
N LEU A 693 7.16 6.19 -9.95
CA LEU A 693 6.47 6.46 -11.21
C LEU A 693 5.46 7.59 -11.02
N ALA A 694 5.33 8.46 -12.02
CA ALA A 694 4.24 9.44 -12.03
C ALA A 694 2.90 8.69 -12.14
N GLU A 695 1.93 9.07 -11.30
CA GLU A 695 0.56 8.53 -11.32
C GLU A 695 -0.18 8.93 -12.60
#